data_0a88fa9cfbea9e423e8ccc725819b6da
#
_entry.id   0a88fa9cfbea9e423e8ccc725819b6da
#
_cell.length_a   1.000
_cell.length_b   1.000
_cell.length_c   1.000
_cell.angle_alpha   90.00
_cell.angle_beta   90.00
_cell.angle_gamma   90.00
#
_symmetry.space_group_name_H-M   'P 1'
#
loop_
_entity.id
_entity.type
_entity.pdbx_description
1 polymer ?
#
loop_
_entity_poly.entity_id
_entity_poly.type
_entity_poly.pdbx_seq_one_letter_code
_entity_poly.pdbx_strand_id
1 'polypeptide(L)'
;MKAVKLLFGILLLNMVIGVSTAIAAPDDTAPPFYAGKTLAHPIISGARDSSALLVFIQENQVVKGYYCFCSEEDHSVDHLPHLLGTFPDSTIESVFYADVDQAGQITLVLSKSHGKFALRGWRYIENGSYIPVLSLQPVLDKLVRENKDLNSTLVKRALGKLPPYDYSAQYPKFDNHDFDNIDFTQGNVVGWYLDDGTPSHAAKQPADNVYAYKKTFAEKDGLFLTVTFRRVEDSATPGFRATAISWQADPTKFSGSENGPYVYYSAQYGLVKGFFLHGVPDGKWTTVGENFGSSGSYIAGQQQGQWTISDGQETATGLMKDDEREGRWEVTDGMDGNTPELGGFDTYLNGQRHGPSERRLAGVLRSKGDYVDDQPEGMWITENGEGPFVKGVANGMWKLKTADGEIQQVELIAGVKQGELRWSDEKGRLTQIIHYKDNLPHGLYQKFNAAGKMVYQADYVMGKLEGREIEYYDDGTTVRADRGYRNGELDGLNIYNFPDGKPKSISTLDHGYEVGLMQEFTATGVKITERNYCPLSMSGRGYCGKQQTFNPDGTPLTEADYLFNRQQTNNTWYANGQRQDETRIGTDDSYTQISYYPNGQMQCISRAQGFKPLVVDGKEYKDYQGALRQGESACYYPDGKVKSSGVWKDGRLTTSCETRFDENGKQTAPGPKGCVIPKWEYER
;
A
#
# COMPACT_ATOMS: atom_id res chain seq x y z
N MET A 1 24.25 -25.62 25.48
CA MET A 1 23.07 -24.77 25.69
C MET A 1 23.41 -23.27 25.52
N LYS A 2 24.15 -22.88 24.48
CA LYS A 2 24.38 -21.47 24.09
C LYS A 2 24.27 -21.23 22.55
N ALA A 3 23.90 -22.25 21.80
CA ALA A 3 23.83 -22.20 20.34
C ALA A 3 22.48 -21.69 19.76
N VAL A 4 21.54 -21.20 20.55
CA VAL A 4 20.18 -20.78 20.11
C VAL A 4 20.03 -19.25 20.00
N LYS A 5 21.07 -18.47 20.21
CA LYS A 5 20.97 -16.99 20.15
C LYS A 5 21.41 -16.33 18.84
N LEU A 6 21.78 -17.08 17.81
CA LEU A 6 22.30 -16.47 16.55
C LEU A 6 21.29 -16.42 15.39
N LEU A 7 20.02 -16.62 15.63
CA LEU A 7 18.99 -16.60 14.55
C LEU A 7 18.06 -15.38 14.58
N PHE A 8 18.39 -14.31 15.27
CA PHE A 8 17.53 -13.11 15.37
C PHE A 8 18.18 -11.81 14.84
N GLY A 9 19.26 -11.89 14.08
CA GLY A 9 20.01 -10.72 13.60
C GLY A 9 19.71 -10.22 12.20
N ILE A 10 18.92 -10.90 11.39
CA ILE A 10 18.77 -10.55 9.95
C ILE A 10 17.39 -9.94 9.60
N LEU A 11 16.53 -9.69 10.56
CA LEU A 11 15.17 -9.17 10.29
C LEU A 11 14.96 -7.69 10.67
N LEU A 12 15.97 -6.84 10.65
CA LEU A 12 15.83 -5.44 11.10
C LEU A 12 16.49 -4.39 10.19
N LEU A 13 16.54 -4.63 8.87
CA LEU A 13 16.98 -3.57 7.93
C LEU A 13 15.88 -3.10 6.97
N ASN A 14 14.61 -3.40 7.24
CA ASN A 14 13.48 -2.86 6.45
C ASN A 14 12.64 -1.81 7.19
N MET A 15 13.16 -1.19 8.22
CA MET A 15 12.39 -0.18 8.96
C MET A 15 13.25 1.03 9.27
N VAL A 16 13.57 1.86 8.32
CA VAL A 16 13.73 3.32 8.52
C VAL A 16 13.80 4.02 7.15
N ILE A 17 12.77 3.99 6.37
CA ILE A 17 12.30 5.13 5.58
C ILE A 17 10.77 5.01 5.57
N GLY A 18 10.20 5.36 6.70
CA GLY A 18 8.76 5.57 6.78
C GLY A 18 8.41 6.83 6.00
N VAL A 19 8.17 6.71 4.70
CA VAL A 19 7.16 7.55 4.10
C VAL A 19 5.88 7.12 4.81
N SER A 20 5.45 7.93 5.76
CA SER A 20 4.09 7.91 6.25
C SER A 20 3.19 8.31 5.08
N THR A 21 3.00 7.41 4.13
CA THR A 21 1.71 7.37 3.47
C THR A 21 0.76 7.04 4.61
N ALA A 22 -0.13 7.96 4.91
CA ALA A 22 -1.34 7.62 5.63
C ALA A 22 -1.81 6.32 4.96
N ILE A 23 -1.75 5.21 5.69
CA ILE A 23 -2.43 3.98 5.29
C ILE A 23 -3.88 4.41 5.31
N ALA A 24 -4.41 4.74 4.14
CA ALA A 24 -5.85 4.80 3.97
C ALA A 24 -6.36 3.49 4.55
N ALA A 25 -7.43 3.55 5.33
CA ALA A 25 -8.16 2.36 5.72
C ALA A 25 -8.30 1.49 4.46
N PRO A 26 -8.13 0.15 4.56
CA PRO A 26 -8.24 -0.72 3.40
C PRO A 26 -9.49 -0.33 2.63
N ASP A 27 -9.33 -0.02 1.37
CA ASP A 27 -10.47 0.21 0.49
C ASP A 27 -11.04 -1.18 0.19
N ASP A 28 -12.09 -1.55 0.91
CA ASP A 28 -12.81 -2.83 0.75
C ASP A 28 -13.37 -3.00 -0.67
N THR A 29 -13.14 -2.03 -1.57
CA THR A 29 -13.57 -2.05 -2.97
C THR A 29 -12.44 -2.28 -3.96
N ALA A 30 -11.19 -2.49 -3.51
CA ALA A 30 -10.07 -2.71 -4.42
C ALA A 30 -10.25 -4.04 -5.18
N PRO A 31 -10.15 -4.06 -6.52
CA PRO A 31 -10.30 -5.30 -7.27
C PRO A 31 -9.15 -6.26 -6.93
N PRO A 32 -9.39 -7.60 -6.97
CA PRO A 32 -8.35 -8.58 -6.69
C PRO A 32 -7.14 -8.40 -7.63
N PHE A 33 -5.93 -8.75 -7.17
CA PHE A 33 -4.67 -8.52 -7.89
C PHE A 33 -4.63 -9.09 -9.32
N TYR A 34 -5.49 -10.06 -9.63
CA TYR A 34 -5.65 -10.68 -10.95
C TYR A 34 -6.73 -10.03 -11.82
N ALA A 35 -7.46 -9.03 -11.31
CA ALA A 35 -8.50 -8.35 -12.08
C ALA A 35 -7.92 -7.68 -13.33
N GLY A 36 -8.57 -7.89 -14.47
CA GLY A 36 -8.12 -7.36 -15.77
C GLY A 36 -6.89 -8.05 -16.37
N LYS A 37 -6.35 -9.10 -15.73
CA LYS A 37 -5.23 -9.90 -16.25
C LYS A 37 -5.76 -11.11 -17.04
N THR A 38 -4.96 -11.59 -17.98
CA THR A 38 -5.29 -12.81 -18.72
C THR A 38 -4.94 -14.03 -17.87
N LEU A 39 -5.96 -14.82 -17.51
CA LEU A 39 -5.74 -16.05 -16.76
C LEU A 39 -5.34 -17.19 -17.71
N ALA A 40 -4.27 -17.89 -17.37
CA ALA A 40 -3.78 -19.07 -18.09
C ALA A 40 -4.49 -20.36 -17.65
N HIS A 41 -5.19 -20.34 -16.51
CA HIS A 41 -5.99 -21.43 -15.97
C HIS A 41 -7.12 -20.85 -15.09
N PRO A 42 -8.29 -21.49 -14.97
CA PRO A 42 -9.30 -21.11 -13.97
C PRO A 42 -8.73 -21.04 -12.56
N ILE A 43 -9.19 -20.10 -11.75
CA ILE A 43 -8.80 -19.95 -10.36
C ILE A 43 -9.20 -21.21 -9.58
N ILE A 44 -8.33 -21.68 -8.71
CA ILE A 44 -8.54 -22.91 -7.94
C ILE A 44 -8.43 -22.57 -6.46
N SER A 45 -9.41 -23.01 -5.66
CA SER A 45 -9.28 -23.00 -4.19
C SER A 45 -8.19 -23.97 -3.76
N GLY A 46 -7.37 -23.56 -2.79
CA GLY A 46 -6.24 -24.33 -2.28
C GLY A 46 -6.62 -25.66 -1.64
N ALA A 47 -5.61 -26.37 -1.10
CA ALA A 47 -5.78 -27.66 -0.44
C ALA A 47 -6.78 -27.60 0.72
N ARG A 48 -7.30 -28.75 1.12
CA ARG A 48 -8.45 -29.02 2.01
C ARG A 48 -8.65 -28.11 3.23
N ASP A 49 -7.59 -27.48 3.72
CA ASP A 49 -7.60 -26.65 4.93
C ASP A 49 -7.05 -25.24 4.70
N SER A 50 -6.87 -24.83 3.43
CA SER A 50 -6.36 -23.50 3.11
C SER A 50 -7.41 -22.65 2.42
N SER A 51 -7.64 -21.46 2.92
CA SER A 51 -8.37 -20.39 2.23
C SER A 51 -7.56 -19.77 1.06
N ALA A 52 -6.43 -20.38 0.68
CA ALA A 52 -5.59 -19.89 -0.39
C ALA A 52 -6.21 -20.11 -1.77
N LEU A 53 -6.12 -19.12 -2.63
CA LEU A 53 -6.45 -19.24 -4.04
C LEU A 53 -5.17 -19.44 -4.87
N LEU A 54 -5.20 -20.31 -5.85
CA LEU A 54 -4.15 -20.51 -6.84
C LEU A 54 -4.57 -19.84 -8.15
N VAL A 55 -3.76 -18.88 -8.61
CA VAL A 55 -4.04 -18.05 -9.78
C VAL A 55 -2.88 -18.13 -10.76
N PHE A 56 -3.15 -18.47 -12.01
CA PHE A 56 -2.15 -18.55 -13.07
C PHE A 56 -2.39 -17.45 -14.09
N ILE A 57 -1.44 -16.51 -14.20
CA ILE A 57 -1.54 -15.31 -15.03
C ILE A 57 -0.61 -15.43 -16.22
N GLN A 58 -1.11 -15.19 -17.43
CA GLN A 58 -0.31 -15.12 -18.66
C GLN A 58 0.31 -13.72 -18.78
N GLU A 59 1.64 -13.65 -18.73
CA GLU A 59 2.40 -12.42 -18.96
C GLU A 59 3.37 -12.64 -20.13
N ASN A 60 3.02 -12.14 -21.31
CA ASN A 60 3.73 -12.40 -22.54
C ASN A 60 3.83 -13.92 -22.84
N GLN A 61 5.06 -14.46 -22.96
CA GLN A 61 5.30 -15.89 -23.19
C GLN A 61 5.51 -16.70 -21.90
N VAL A 62 5.28 -16.10 -20.74
CA VAL A 62 5.49 -16.75 -19.44
C VAL A 62 4.18 -16.82 -18.69
N VAL A 63 3.83 -17.99 -18.16
CA VAL A 63 2.77 -18.13 -17.17
C VAL A 63 3.40 -18.04 -15.79
N LYS A 64 2.86 -17.16 -14.94
CA LYS A 64 3.23 -17.07 -13.53
C LYS A 64 2.10 -17.63 -12.68
N GLY A 65 2.40 -18.61 -11.86
CA GLY A 65 1.49 -19.14 -10.83
C GLY A 65 1.68 -18.39 -9.53
N TYR A 66 0.59 -18.00 -8.89
CA TYR A 66 0.58 -17.33 -7.59
C TYR A 66 -0.36 -18.06 -6.63
N TYR A 67 -0.09 -17.93 -5.35
CA TYR A 67 -1.07 -18.24 -4.31
C TYR A 67 -1.30 -17.03 -3.44
N CYS A 68 -2.53 -16.84 -2.97
CA CYS A 68 -2.90 -15.81 -2.02
C CYS A 68 -3.97 -16.33 -1.06
N PHE A 69 -4.02 -15.79 0.14
CA PHE A 69 -5.08 -16.02 1.11
C PHE A 69 -6.20 -14.99 0.94
N CYS A 70 -6.59 -14.73 -0.30
CA CYS A 70 -7.63 -13.79 -0.67
C CYS A 70 -8.91 -14.55 -0.98
N SER A 71 -10.01 -14.28 -0.27
CA SER A 71 -11.33 -14.77 -0.66
C SER A 71 -11.91 -13.92 -1.79
N GLU A 72 -12.86 -14.46 -2.57
CA GLU A 72 -13.59 -13.67 -3.58
C GLU A 72 -14.42 -12.54 -2.96
N GLU A 73 -14.66 -12.59 -1.64
CA GLU A 73 -15.49 -11.65 -0.88
C GLU A 73 -14.69 -10.71 0.04
N ASP A 74 -13.42 -11.05 0.36
CA ASP A 74 -12.57 -10.29 1.29
C ASP A 74 -11.32 -9.79 0.56
N HIS A 75 -11.32 -8.48 0.26
CA HIS A 75 -10.24 -7.79 -0.45
C HIS A 75 -9.21 -7.15 0.51
N SER A 76 -9.11 -7.62 1.76
CA SER A 76 -8.22 -7.05 2.76
C SER A 76 -6.72 -7.13 2.35
N VAL A 77 -5.96 -6.08 2.67
CA VAL A 77 -4.60 -5.79 2.18
C VAL A 77 -3.52 -6.73 2.73
N ASP A 78 -3.82 -7.61 3.68
CA ASP A 78 -2.87 -8.54 4.30
C ASP A 78 -2.55 -9.77 3.43
N HIS A 79 -3.08 -9.85 2.22
CA HIS A 79 -2.99 -11.02 1.35
C HIS A 79 -2.25 -10.73 0.04
N LEU A 80 -1.00 -10.28 0.14
CA LEU A 80 -0.15 -10.13 -1.03
C LEU A 80 0.03 -11.48 -1.74
N PRO A 81 -0.05 -11.51 -3.09
CA PRO A 81 0.15 -12.75 -3.84
C PRO A 81 1.60 -13.20 -3.75
N HIS A 82 1.81 -14.47 -3.38
CA HIS A 82 3.11 -15.11 -3.36
C HIS A 82 3.34 -15.89 -4.66
N LEU A 83 4.52 -15.79 -5.21
CA LEU A 83 4.88 -16.52 -6.42
C LEU A 83 5.02 -18.01 -6.10
N LEU A 84 4.16 -18.83 -6.71
CA LEU A 84 4.26 -20.29 -6.67
C LEU A 84 5.34 -20.81 -7.62
N GLY A 85 5.44 -20.22 -8.81
CA GLY A 85 6.43 -20.59 -9.81
C GLY A 85 6.20 -19.92 -11.17
N THR A 86 7.20 -20.05 -12.05
CA THR A 86 7.16 -19.55 -13.43
C THR A 86 7.21 -20.70 -14.43
N PHE A 87 6.46 -20.57 -15.52
CA PHE A 87 6.32 -21.59 -16.58
C PHE A 87 6.55 -20.89 -17.94
N PRO A 88 7.81 -20.74 -18.37
CA PRO A 88 8.12 -20.08 -19.63
C PRO A 88 7.63 -20.89 -20.82
N ASP A 89 7.11 -20.21 -21.84
CA ASP A 89 6.58 -20.78 -23.09
C ASP A 89 5.63 -21.98 -22.87
N SER A 90 4.85 -21.95 -21.79
CA SER A 90 4.03 -23.08 -21.36
C SER A 90 2.55 -22.72 -21.30
N THR A 91 1.69 -23.71 -21.56
CA THR A 91 0.29 -23.74 -21.17
C THR A 91 0.11 -24.54 -19.88
N ILE A 92 -0.82 -24.15 -19.04
CA ILE A 92 -1.19 -24.93 -17.85
C ILE A 92 -2.34 -25.86 -18.26
N GLU A 93 -2.04 -27.15 -18.34
CA GLU A 93 -2.99 -28.18 -18.80
C GLU A 93 -3.92 -28.62 -17.64
N SER A 94 -3.40 -28.66 -16.42
CA SER A 94 -4.16 -29.06 -15.24
C SER A 94 -3.46 -28.67 -13.96
N VAL A 95 -4.26 -28.27 -12.96
CA VAL A 95 -3.81 -28.11 -11.57
C VAL A 95 -4.71 -29.00 -10.71
N PHE A 96 -4.13 -29.86 -9.87
CA PHE A 96 -4.88 -30.84 -9.11
C PHE A 96 -4.15 -31.25 -7.83
N TYR A 97 -4.88 -31.84 -6.92
CA TYR A 97 -4.36 -32.34 -5.65
C TYR A 97 -4.21 -33.85 -5.70
N ALA A 98 -3.16 -34.35 -5.11
CA ALA A 98 -2.93 -35.79 -4.95
C ALA A 98 -2.39 -36.11 -3.55
N ASP A 99 -2.91 -37.14 -2.93
CA ASP A 99 -2.31 -37.76 -1.75
C ASP A 99 -1.19 -38.68 -2.24
N VAL A 100 0.04 -38.30 -1.93
CA VAL A 100 1.23 -39.04 -2.39
C VAL A 100 1.74 -39.98 -1.30
N ASP A 101 1.52 -39.60 -0.06
CA ASP A 101 1.83 -40.37 1.12
C ASP A 101 0.75 -40.09 2.19
N GLN A 102 0.77 -40.81 3.26
CA GLN A 102 -0.16 -40.60 4.39
C GLN A 102 0.11 -39.27 5.13
N ALA A 103 1.13 -38.52 4.72
CA ALA A 103 1.57 -37.25 5.35
C ALA A 103 0.92 -36.01 4.75
N GLY A 104 -0.02 -36.15 3.83
CA GLY A 104 -0.82 -35.04 3.36
C GLY A 104 -0.91 -34.84 1.84
N GLN A 105 -1.67 -33.83 1.47
CA GLN A 105 -2.04 -33.51 0.10
C GLN A 105 -0.99 -32.59 -0.53
N ILE A 106 -0.54 -32.92 -1.74
CA ILE A 106 0.30 -32.04 -2.55
C ILE A 106 -0.48 -31.43 -3.71
N THR A 107 -0.13 -30.21 -4.08
CA THR A 107 -0.62 -29.53 -5.29
C THR A 107 0.30 -29.87 -6.46
N LEU A 108 -0.25 -30.35 -7.54
CA LEU A 108 0.46 -30.70 -8.75
C LEU A 108 0.03 -29.80 -9.89
N VAL A 109 1.00 -29.24 -10.62
CA VAL A 109 0.79 -28.45 -11.83
C VAL A 109 1.35 -29.20 -13.01
N LEU A 110 0.47 -29.61 -13.94
CA LEU A 110 0.83 -30.17 -15.24
C LEU A 110 0.88 -29.04 -16.27
N SER A 111 2.04 -28.76 -16.77
CA SER A 111 2.25 -27.77 -17.83
C SER A 111 2.75 -28.40 -19.13
N LYS A 112 2.59 -27.71 -20.27
CA LYS A 112 3.05 -28.20 -21.57
C LYS A 112 3.77 -27.07 -22.31
N SER A 113 4.99 -27.34 -22.75
CA SER A 113 5.80 -26.42 -23.55
C SER A 113 6.35 -27.14 -24.75
N HIS A 114 6.19 -26.58 -25.96
CA HIS A 114 6.66 -27.17 -27.25
C HIS A 114 6.30 -28.66 -27.43
N GLY A 115 5.06 -29.02 -26.99
CA GLY A 115 4.55 -30.38 -27.07
C GLY A 115 5.04 -31.35 -25.99
N LYS A 116 5.92 -30.92 -25.08
CA LYS A 116 6.44 -31.70 -23.96
C LYS A 116 5.74 -31.34 -22.67
N PHE A 117 5.35 -32.33 -21.90
CA PHE A 117 4.79 -32.13 -20.56
C PHE A 117 5.88 -31.91 -19.52
N ALA A 118 5.56 -31.12 -18.50
CA ALA A 118 6.29 -31.03 -17.25
C ALA A 118 5.31 -31.09 -16.10
N LEU A 119 5.69 -31.77 -15.03
CA LEU A 119 4.87 -31.94 -13.82
C LEU A 119 5.68 -31.46 -12.62
N ARG A 120 5.13 -30.52 -11.88
CA ARG A 120 5.77 -29.96 -10.68
C ARG A 120 4.82 -30.08 -9.50
N GLY A 121 5.37 -30.25 -8.30
CA GLY A 121 4.59 -30.42 -7.08
C GLY A 121 4.99 -29.45 -5.97
N TRP A 122 4.01 -29.00 -5.21
CA TRP A 122 4.17 -28.15 -4.01
C TRP A 122 3.35 -28.70 -2.86
N ARG A 123 3.89 -28.57 -1.65
CA ARG A 123 3.19 -28.89 -0.41
C ARG A 123 2.85 -27.62 0.33
N TYR A 124 1.62 -27.51 0.80
CA TYR A 124 1.22 -26.49 1.74
C TYR A 124 1.73 -26.85 3.13
N ILE A 125 2.31 -25.88 3.84
CA ILE A 125 2.82 -26.03 5.20
C ILE A 125 2.06 -25.08 6.15
N GLU A 126 1.99 -25.45 7.42
CA GLU A 126 1.16 -24.75 8.43
C GLU A 126 1.48 -23.25 8.61
N ASN A 127 2.64 -22.80 8.19
CA ASN A 127 2.99 -21.37 8.23
C ASN A 127 2.37 -20.52 7.10
N GLY A 128 1.50 -21.13 6.27
CA GLY A 128 0.86 -20.42 5.17
C GLY A 128 1.64 -20.39 3.85
N SER A 129 2.68 -21.18 3.69
CA SER A 129 3.51 -21.19 2.48
C SER A 129 3.34 -22.46 1.64
N TYR A 130 3.54 -22.34 0.33
CA TYR A 130 3.68 -23.46 -0.60
C TYR A 130 5.15 -23.68 -0.91
N ILE A 131 5.68 -24.86 -0.55
CA ILE A 131 7.07 -25.22 -0.84
C ILE A 131 7.15 -26.29 -1.93
N PRO A 132 8.14 -26.21 -2.87
CA PRO A 132 8.34 -27.24 -3.90
C PRO A 132 8.69 -28.59 -3.25
N VAL A 133 8.08 -29.67 -3.72
CA VAL A 133 8.41 -31.04 -3.25
C VAL A 133 9.50 -31.62 -4.15
N LEU A 134 10.75 -31.16 -3.97
CA LEU A 134 11.88 -31.55 -4.81
C LEU A 134 12.22 -33.03 -4.74
N SER A 135 12.03 -33.65 -3.59
CA SER A 135 12.25 -35.09 -3.39
C SER A 135 11.34 -35.98 -4.27
N LEU A 136 10.17 -35.47 -4.64
CA LEU A 136 9.25 -36.15 -5.53
C LEU A 136 9.55 -35.93 -7.02
N GLN A 137 10.32 -34.89 -7.36
CA GLN A 137 10.57 -34.48 -8.75
C GLN A 137 11.12 -35.61 -9.64
N PRO A 138 12.06 -36.49 -9.21
CA PRO A 138 12.52 -37.61 -10.02
C PRO A 138 11.40 -38.60 -10.41
N VAL A 139 10.43 -38.82 -9.51
CA VAL A 139 9.26 -39.68 -9.77
C VAL A 139 8.31 -39.00 -10.76
N LEU A 140 8.06 -37.70 -10.58
CA LEU A 140 7.24 -36.89 -11.48
C LEU A 140 7.87 -36.84 -12.89
N ASP A 141 9.15 -36.64 -13.00
CA ASP A 141 9.90 -36.65 -14.29
C ASP A 141 9.86 -38.02 -14.94
N LYS A 142 9.91 -39.10 -14.18
CA LYS A 142 9.76 -40.46 -14.70
C LYS A 142 8.36 -40.67 -15.28
N LEU A 143 7.31 -40.24 -14.58
CA LEU A 143 5.93 -40.32 -15.06
C LEU A 143 5.76 -39.55 -16.38
N VAL A 144 6.36 -38.36 -16.48
CA VAL A 144 6.35 -37.56 -17.71
C VAL A 144 7.03 -38.29 -18.86
N ARG A 145 8.20 -38.91 -18.61
CA ARG A 145 8.97 -39.63 -19.67
C ARG A 145 8.26 -40.90 -20.16
N GLU A 146 7.57 -41.61 -19.29
CA GLU A 146 6.95 -42.89 -19.58
C GLU A 146 5.54 -42.79 -20.21
N ASN A 147 4.91 -41.60 -20.16
CA ASN A 147 3.51 -41.41 -20.59
C ASN A 147 3.41 -40.26 -21.60
N LYS A 148 3.03 -40.56 -22.84
CA LYS A 148 2.85 -39.58 -23.92
C LYS A 148 1.58 -38.73 -23.75
N ASP A 149 0.52 -39.30 -23.14
CA ASP A 149 -0.78 -38.66 -22.95
C ASP A 149 -1.06 -38.47 -21.45
N LEU A 150 -0.15 -37.72 -20.80
CA LEU A 150 -0.22 -37.49 -19.38
C LEU A 150 -1.41 -36.61 -19.00
N ASN A 151 -2.19 -37.05 -18.01
CA ASN A 151 -3.30 -36.28 -17.44
C ASN A 151 -3.41 -36.50 -15.93
N SER A 152 -4.20 -35.64 -15.26
CA SER A 152 -4.34 -35.68 -13.79
C SER A 152 -4.79 -37.03 -13.24
N THR A 153 -5.69 -37.73 -13.93
CA THR A 153 -6.22 -39.05 -13.50
C THR A 153 -5.11 -40.09 -13.52
N LEU A 154 -4.31 -40.12 -14.58
CA LEU A 154 -3.20 -41.04 -14.72
C LEU A 154 -2.12 -40.77 -13.67
N VAL A 155 -1.81 -39.49 -13.43
CA VAL A 155 -0.82 -39.08 -12.42
C VAL A 155 -1.32 -39.50 -11.01
N LYS A 156 -2.56 -39.18 -10.65
CA LYS A 156 -3.14 -39.59 -9.35
C LYS A 156 -3.11 -41.11 -9.16
N ARG A 157 -3.45 -41.87 -10.22
CA ARG A 157 -3.42 -43.35 -10.18
C ARG A 157 -2.01 -43.90 -10.01
N ALA A 158 -1.02 -43.26 -10.65
CA ALA A 158 0.38 -43.67 -10.55
C ALA A 158 0.96 -43.37 -9.16
N LEU A 159 0.70 -42.16 -8.65
CA LEU A 159 1.13 -41.74 -7.32
C LEU A 159 0.47 -42.57 -6.19
N GLY A 160 -0.82 -42.86 -6.31
CA GLY A 160 -1.53 -43.73 -5.33
C GLY A 160 -1.13 -45.18 -5.34
N LYS A 161 -0.29 -45.61 -6.31
CA LYS A 161 0.31 -46.95 -6.36
C LYS A 161 1.75 -47.00 -5.82
N LEU A 162 2.31 -45.84 -5.52
CA LEU A 162 3.61 -45.79 -4.86
C LEU A 162 3.43 -46.48 -3.50
N PRO A 163 4.38 -47.33 -3.08
CA PRO A 163 4.38 -47.81 -1.72
C PRO A 163 4.39 -46.60 -0.78
N PRO A 164 3.87 -46.73 0.45
CA PRO A 164 4.03 -45.67 1.46
C PRO A 164 5.47 -45.22 1.38
N TYR A 165 5.68 -43.92 1.25
CA TYR A 165 7.00 -43.35 1.03
C TYR A 165 7.90 -43.88 2.13
N ASP A 166 8.84 -44.72 1.75
CA ASP A 166 9.79 -45.28 2.70
C ASP A 166 10.79 -44.21 3.06
N TYR A 167 10.50 -43.47 4.13
CA TYR A 167 11.42 -42.45 4.66
C TYR A 167 12.77 -43.08 5.05
N SER A 168 12.88 -44.41 5.17
CA SER A 168 14.17 -45.07 5.37
C SER A 168 15.05 -44.97 4.11
N ALA A 169 14.46 -44.79 2.92
CA ALA A 169 15.20 -44.53 1.68
C ALA A 169 15.71 -43.05 1.55
N GLN A 170 15.14 -42.12 2.35
CA GLN A 170 15.68 -40.75 2.49
C GLN A 170 16.83 -40.68 3.50
N TYR A 171 17.05 -41.70 4.32
CA TYR A 171 18.27 -41.77 5.09
C TYR A 171 19.41 -41.98 4.10
N PRO A 172 20.32 -41.01 3.89
CA PRO A 172 21.45 -41.22 3.03
C PRO A 172 22.15 -42.48 3.51
N LYS A 173 22.47 -43.35 2.58
CA LYS A 173 23.41 -44.42 2.85
C LYS A 173 24.62 -43.76 3.48
N PHE A 174 24.91 -44.14 4.70
CA PHE A 174 26.07 -43.58 5.39
C PHE A 174 27.30 -43.90 4.54
N ASP A 175 27.88 -42.90 3.87
CA ASP A 175 29.07 -43.05 3.02
C ASP A 175 30.36 -43.32 3.82
N ASN A 176 30.22 -43.93 4.94
CA ASN A 176 31.31 -44.34 5.80
C ASN A 176 31.32 -45.84 5.87
N HIS A 177 32.33 -46.49 5.28
CA HIS A 177 32.43 -47.93 5.18
C HIS A 177 32.22 -48.69 6.49
N ASP A 178 32.41 -48.00 7.63
CA ASP A 178 32.12 -48.58 8.97
C ASP A 178 30.62 -48.70 9.30
N PHE A 179 29.77 -48.03 8.53
CA PHE A 179 28.33 -47.94 8.82
C PHE A 179 27.41 -48.52 7.71
N ASP A 180 27.97 -48.80 6.52
CA ASP A 180 27.21 -49.22 5.34
C ASP A 180 26.46 -50.56 5.50
N ASN A 181 26.84 -51.38 6.47
CA ASN A 181 26.34 -52.74 6.64
C ASN A 181 25.67 -52.96 8.04
N ILE A 182 25.23 -51.90 8.72
CA ILE A 182 24.55 -52.08 10.01
C ILE A 182 23.12 -52.59 9.77
N ASP A 183 22.87 -53.83 10.21
CA ASP A 183 21.51 -54.33 10.32
C ASP A 183 20.87 -53.83 11.61
N PHE A 184 20.05 -52.78 11.49
CA PHE A 184 19.38 -52.15 12.64
C PHE A 184 18.42 -53.06 13.37
N THR A 185 18.08 -54.20 12.83
CA THR A 185 17.27 -55.22 13.55
C THR A 185 18.09 -55.94 14.62
N GLN A 186 19.41 -55.97 14.44
CA GLN A 186 20.36 -56.57 15.37
C GLN A 186 20.78 -55.57 16.48
N GLY A 187 21.73 -55.97 17.30
CA GLY A 187 22.32 -55.13 18.33
C GLY A 187 21.60 -55.21 19.69
N ASN A 188 22.32 -54.86 20.72
CA ASN A 188 21.87 -54.94 22.12
C ASN A 188 21.40 -53.54 22.59
N VAL A 189 20.19 -53.46 23.15
CA VAL A 189 19.67 -52.24 23.77
C VAL A 189 20.45 -51.97 25.05
N VAL A 190 21.06 -50.76 25.14
CA VAL A 190 21.90 -50.35 26.29
C VAL A 190 21.22 -49.31 27.17
N GLY A 191 20.20 -48.60 26.68
CA GLY A 191 19.49 -47.61 27.48
C GLY A 191 18.24 -47.05 26.78
N TRP A 192 17.31 -46.56 27.59
CA TRP A 192 16.12 -45.81 27.20
C TRP A 192 16.23 -44.40 27.82
N TYR A 193 15.82 -43.36 27.11
CA TYR A 193 16.03 -41.97 27.51
C TYR A 193 14.76 -41.14 27.35
N LEU A 194 14.57 -40.21 28.25
CA LEU A 194 13.55 -39.15 28.16
C LEU A 194 13.98 -38.03 27.19
N ASP A 195 13.11 -37.09 26.94
CA ASP A 195 13.37 -35.96 26.03
C ASP A 195 14.58 -35.06 26.46
N ASP A 196 14.82 -34.97 27.76
CA ASP A 196 15.97 -34.25 28.32
C ASP A 196 17.28 -35.08 28.33
N GLY A 197 17.25 -36.30 27.75
CA GLY A 197 18.39 -37.19 27.70
C GLY A 197 18.67 -37.95 29.01
N THR A 198 17.83 -37.82 30.05
CA THR A 198 17.97 -38.61 31.29
C THR A 198 17.60 -40.07 31.06
N PRO A 199 18.31 -41.04 31.71
CA PRO A 199 17.98 -42.43 31.60
C PRO A 199 16.55 -42.71 32.12
N SER A 200 15.75 -43.40 31.32
CA SER A 200 14.45 -43.90 31.74
C SER A 200 14.62 -45.25 32.45
N HIS A 201 14.08 -45.39 33.66
CA HIS A 201 14.09 -46.63 34.41
C HIS A 201 13.02 -47.63 33.96
N ALA A 202 12.31 -47.36 32.87
CA ALA A 202 11.31 -48.24 32.30
C ALA A 202 11.98 -49.48 31.69
N ALA A 203 11.85 -50.60 32.38
CA ALA A 203 12.41 -51.86 31.94
C ALA A 203 11.61 -52.46 30.76
N LYS A 204 12.28 -52.81 29.67
CA LYS A 204 11.93 -53.77 28.62
C LYS A 204 10.91 -53.42 27.52
N GLN A 205 10.12 -52.35 27.60
CA GLN A 205 9.34 -51.82 26.47
C GLN A 205 9.26 -50.30 26.53
N PRO A 206 9.19 -49.59 25.38
CA PRO A 206 9.07 -48.15 25.39
C PRO A 206 7.74 -47.74 26.06
N ALA A 207 7.84 -47.10 27.23
CA ALA A 207 6.71 -46.38 27.82
C ALA A 207 6.40 -45.16 26.98
N ASP A 208 5.18 -44.60 27.06
CA ASP A 208 4.73 -43.48 26.26
C ASP A 208 5.59 -42.21 26.42
N ASN A 209 6.38 -42.13 27.48
CA ASN A 209 7.28 -41.01 27.76
C ASN A 209 8.75 -41.23 27.31
N VAL A 210 9.07 -42.36 26.66
CA VAL A 210 10.41 -42.64 26.17
C VAL A 210 10.62 -41.88 24.84
N TYR A 211 11.59 -40.99 24.80
CA TYR A 211 11.95 -40.22 23.63
C TYR A 211 12.97 -40.90 22.73
N ALA A 212 13.94 -41.60 23.32
CA ALA A 212 14.99 -42.26 22.56
C ALA A 212 15.45 -43.58 23.24
N TYR A 213 16.06 -44.45 22.45
CA TYR A 213 16.82 -45.57 22.95
C TYR A 213 18.09 -45.78 22.14
N LYS A 214 19.06 -46.49 22.70
CA LYS A 214 20.33 -46.84 22.06
C LYS A 214 20.54 -48.33 21.96
N LYS A 215 21.17 -48.74 20.86
CA LYS A 215 21.71 -50.09 20.66
C LYS A 215 23.20 -50.04 20.38
N THR A 216 23.92 -51.06 20.89
CA THR A 216 25.32 -51.34 20.51
C THR A 216 25.37 -52.49 19.50
N PHE A 217 26.25 -52.34 18.49
CA PHE A 217 26.39 -53.31 17.39
C PHE A 217 27.77 -53.94 17.33
N ALA A 218 28.83 -53.24 17.72
CA ALA A 218 30.19 -53.75 17.71
C ALA A 218 30.99 -53.10 18.84
N GLU A 219 32.07 -53.75 19.24
CA GLU A 219 33.10 -53.22 20.15
C GLU A 219 34.46 -53.37 19.48
N LYS A 220 35.24 -52.27 19.53
CA LYS A 220 36.60 -52.21 18.99
C LYS A 220 37.41 -51.23 19.81
N ASP A 221 38.57 -51.70 20.29
CA ASP A 221 39.54 -50.84 21.05
C ASP A 221 38.92 -50.13 22.26
N GLY A 222 37.98 -50.79 22.96
CA GLY A 222 37.27 -50.21 24.11
C GLY A 222 36.22 -49.18 23.76
N LEU A 223 35.86 -49.02 22.47
CA LEU A 223 34.77 -48.20 21.98
C LEU A 223 33.63 -49.09 21.48
N PHE A 224 32.41 -48.60 21.67
CA PHE A 224 31.20 -49.29 21.26
C PHE A 224 30.54 -48.59 20.11
N LEU A 225 30.33 -49.26 18.99
CA LEU A 225 29.51 -48.72 17.88
C LEU A 225 28.07 -48.66 18.35
N THR A 226 27.55 -47.46 18.44
CA THR A 226 26.24 -47.16 19.04
C THR A 226 25.35 -46.49 18.02
N VAL A 227 24.09 -46.91 17.93
CA VAL A 227 23.03 -46.27 17.16
C VAL A 227 21.99 -45.74 18.12
N THR A 228 21.66 -44.48 17.99
CA THR A 228 20.57 -43.82 18.71
C THR A 228 19.31 -43.81 17.87
N PHE A 229 18.21 -44.30 18.42
CA PHE A 229 16.89 -44.29 17.82
C PHE A 229 16.03 -43.29 18.56
N ARG A 230 15.47 -42.31 17.86
CA ARG A 230 14.55 -41.33 18.45
C ARG A 230 13.12 -41.60 18.03
N ARG A 231 12.15 -41.24 18.90
CA ARG A 231 10.72 -41.31 18.61
C ARG A 231 10.38 -40.26 17.55
N VAL A 232 9.58 -40.65 16.57
CA VAL A 232 9.05 -39.78 15.52
C VAL A 232 7.54 -39.79 15.65
N GLU A 233 6.95 -38.65 15.97
CA GLU A 233 5.50 -38.52 16.21
C GLU A 233 4.72 -38.25 14.92
N ASP A 234 5.38 -37.88 13.85
CA ASP A 234 4.83 -37.33 12.59
C ASP A 234 4.41 -38.40 11.58
N SER A 235 4.29 -39.67 11.93
CA SER A 235 3.88 -40.69 10.97
C SER A 235 2.66 -41.45 11.44
N ALA A 236 1.84 -41.89 10.49
CA ALA A 236 0.69 -42.78 10.73
C ALA A 236 1.06 -44.10 11.47
N THR A 237 2.33 -44.35 11.64
CA THR A 237 2.92 -45.40 12.48
C THR A 237 3.93 -44.75 13.42
N PRO A 238 3.53 -44.35 14.64
CA PRO A 238 4.48 -43.88 15.63
C PRO A 238 5.54 -44.95 15.87
N GLY A 239 6.80 -44.58 15.74
CA GLY A 239 7.91 -45.51 15.83
C GLY A 239 9.22 -44.85 16.16
N PHE A 240 10.24 -45.66 16.46
CA PHE A 240 11.59 -45.17 16.67
C PHE A 240 12.40 -45.31 15.40
N ARG A 241 13.14 -44.29 15.02
CA ARG A 241 14.02 -44.27 13.84
C ARG A 241 15.46 -43.99 14.26
N ALA A 242 16.41 -44.65 13.56
CA ALA A 242 17.82 -44.39 13.75
C ALA A 242 18.12 -42.90 13.34
N THR A 243 18.68 -42.13 14.24
CA THR A 243 19.00 -40.72 14.03
C THR A 243 20.47 -40.40 14.21
N ALA A 244 21.22 -41.20 14.94
CA ALA A 244 22.65 -40.99 15.11
C ALA A 244 23.41 -42.31 15.16
N ILE A 245 24.62 -42.32 14.61
CA ILE A 245 25.57 -43.40 14.67
C ILE A 245 26.88 -42.82 15.15
N SER A 246 27.48 -43.42 16.18
CA SER A 246 28.75 -42.99 16.75
C SER A 246 29.50 -44.13 17.41
N TRP A 247 30.79 -44.02 17.50
CA TRP A 247 31.58 -44.76 18.42
C TRP A 247 31.58 -44.09 19.80
N GLN A 248 31.37 -44.80 20.88
CA GLN A 248 31.24 -44.26 22.22
C GLN A 248 32.10 -45.05 23.24
N ALA A 249 32.76 -44.33 24.13
CA ALA A 249 33.52 -44.97 25.23
C ALA A 249 32.58 -45.52 26.31
N ASP A 250 31.43 -44.90 26.55
CA ASP A 250 30.38 -45.38 27.43
C ASP A 250 29.01 -45.34 26.69
N PRO A 251 28.57 -46.48 26.20
CA PRO A 251 27.33 -46.55 25.42
C PRO A 251 26.06 -46.30 26.24
N THR A 252 26.16 -46.28 27.57
CA THR A 252 25.00 -46.01 28.48
C THR A 252 24.73 -44.53 28.63
N LYS A 253 25.66 -43.67 28.29
CA LYS A 253 25.46 -42.19 28.26
C LYS A 253 24.71 -41.77 27.02
N PHE A 254 23.79 -40.83 27.16
CA PHE A 254 23.05 -40.31 26.01
C PHE A 254 23.96 -39.54 25.04
N SER A 255 24.84 -38.72 25.58
CA SER A 255 25.84 -37.91 24.83
C SER A 255 27.10 -37.69 25.70
N GLY A 256 28.16 -37.16 25.05
CA GLY A 256 29.41 -36.76 25.74
C GLY A 256 30.40 -37.89 25.98
N SER A 257 30.14 -39.10 25.39
CA SER A 257 31.08 -40.21 25.38
C SER A 257 31.51 -40.63 23.98
N GLU A 258 31.12 -39.85 22.97
CA GLU A 258 31.45 -40.05 21.55
C GLU A 258 32.97 -39.96 21.35
N ASN A 259 33.51 -40.88 20.57
CA ASN A 259 34.94 -40.87 20.24
C ASN A 259 35.14 -41.60 18.88
N GLY A 260 35.48 -40.82 17.86
CA GLY A 260 35.59 -41.30 16.49
C GLY A 260 34.53 -40.74 15.53
N PRO A 261 34.35 -41.33 14.35
CA PRO A 261 33.38 -40.89 13.36
C PRO A 261 31.97 -40.78 13.92
N TYR A 262 31.27 -39.73 13.51
CA TYR A 262 29.89 -39.45 13.91
C TYR A 262 29.03 -39.09 12.71
N VAL A 263 27.84 -39.61 12.66
CA VAL A 263 26.81 -39.28 11.69
C VAL A 263 25.48 -39.08 12.44
N TYR A 264 24.84 -37.97 12.12
CA TYR A 264 23.54 -37.64 12.69
C TYR A 264 22.60 -37.14 11.61
N TYR A 265 21.35 -37.61 11.64
CA TYR A 265 20.29 -37.10 10.78
C TYR A 265 19.21 -36.37 11.61
N SER A 266 18.87 -35.19 11.18
CA SER A 266 17.81 -34.37 11.74
C SER A 266 16.85 -33.94 10.61
N ALA A 267 15.54 -33.99 10.86
CA ALA A 267 14.57 -33.42 9.94
C ALA A 267 14.78 -31.92 9.72
N GLN A 268 15.32 -31.22 10.73
CA GLN A 268 15.59 -29.78 10.69
C GLN A 268 16.90 -29.43 10.00
N TYR A 269 17.98 -30.17 10.29
CA TYR A 269 19.35 -29.83 9.83
C TYR A 269 19.88 -30.75 8.73
N GLY A 270 19.11 -31.79 8.35
CA GLY A 270 19.57 -32.77 7.38
C GLY A 270 20.66 -33.70 7.96
N LEU A 271 21.60 -34.09 7.10
CA LEU A 271 22.70 -34.98 7.44
C LEU A 271 23.90 -34.22 7.99
N VAL A 272 24.31 -34.58 9.20
CA VAL A 272 25.52 -34.08 9.88
C VAL A 272 26.56 -35.18 9.93
N LYS A 273 27.76 -34.92 9.47
CA LYS A 273 28.93 -35.82 9.55
C LYS A 273 30.09 -35.11 10.24
N GLY A 274 30.80 -35.81 11.10
CA GLY A 274 31.95 -35.27 11.77
C GLY A 274 32.73 -36.32 12.54
N PHE A 275 33.57 -35.84 13.42
CA PHE A 275 34.40 -36.65 14.29
C PHE A 275 34.37 -36.09 15.71
N PHE A 276 34.30 -36.96 16.69
CA PHE A 276 34.44 -36.61 18.10
C PHE A 276 35.78 -37.14 18.67
N LEU A 277 36.40 -36.34 19.50
CA LEU A 277 37.54 -36.74 20.31
C LEU A 277 37.20 -36.49 21.78
N HIS A 278 37.13 -37.57 22.56
CA HIS A 278 36.77 -37.53 23.99
C HIS A 278 35.46 -36.75 24.28
N GLY A 279 34.44 -36.97 23.47
CA GLY A 279 33.12 -36.37 23.66
C GLY A 279 32.94 -34.95 23.15
N VAL A 280 33.98 -34.33 22.55
CA VAL A 280 33.90 -33.02 21.93
C VAL A 280 34.12 -33.09 20.39
N PRO A 281 33.47 -32.27 19.60
CA PRO A 281 33.73 -32.20 18.17
C PRO A 281 35.16 -31.87 17.85
N ASP A 282 35.77 -32.58 16.92
CA ASP A 282 37.13 -32.37 16.45
C ASP A 282 37.25 -32.68 14.96
N GLY A 283 38.24 -32.06 14.26
CA GLY A 283 38.45 -32.27 12.84
C GLY A 283 37.33 -31.75 11.95
N LYS A 284 37.18 -32.32 10.75
CA LYS A 284 36.25 -31.83 9.73
C LYS A 284 34.80 -32.21 10.02
N TRP A 285 33.91 -31.21 9.90
CA TRP A 285 32.47 -31.35 10.02
C TRP A 285 31.74 -30.85 8.79
N THR A 286 30.65 -31.51 8.45
CA THR A 286 29.75 -31.10 7.35
C THR A 286 28.30 -31.31 7.75
N THR A 287 27.46 -30.35 7.39
CA THR A 287 26.00 -30.46 7.48
C THR A 287 25.42 -30.24 6.10
N VAL A 288 24.50 -31.13 5.66
CA VAL A 288 23.83 -31.04 4.38
C VAL A 288 22.34 -31.24 4.60
N GLY A 289 21.56 -30.17 4.51
CA GLY A 289 20.10 -30.17 4.58
C GLY A 289 19.48 -29.59 3.32
N GLU A 290 18.16 -29.55 3.23
CA GLU A 290 17.45 -28.98 2.08
C GLU A 290 17.71 -27.50 1.90
N ASN A 291 17.67 -26.75 3.01
CA ASN A 291 17.83 -25.28 3.02
C ASN A 291 18.95 -24.81 3.96
N PHE A 292 19.81 -25.73 4.37
CA PHE A 292 20.91 -25.41 5.27
C PHE A 292 22.11 -26.30 4.95
N GLY A 293 23.29 -25.67 4.93
CA GLY A 293 24.53 -26.42 4.76
C GLY A 293 25.65 -25.75 5.55
N SER A 294 26.54 -26.55 6.08
CA SER A 294 27.77 -26.01 6.67
C SER A 294 28.94 -26.98 6.51
N SER A 295 30.14 -26.45 6.37
CA SER A 295 31.36 -27.24 6.40
C SER A 295 32.53 -26.45 6.99
N GLY A 296 33.30 -27.11 7.81
CA GLY A 296 34.47 -26.51 8.46
C GLY A 296 35.17 -27.49 9.38
N SER A 297 36.00 -27.00 10.28
CA SER A 297 36.72 -27.83 11.25
C SER A 297 36.53 -27.33 12.67
N TYR A 298 36.45 -28.30 13.58
CA TYR A 298 36.53 -28.06 15.00
C TYR A 298 37.92 -28.41 15.54
N ILE A 299 38.38 -27.70 16.56
CA ILE A 299 39.56 -28.04 17.37
C ILE A 299 39.09 -27.96 18.82
N ALA A 300 39.16 -29.11 19.50
CA ALA A 300 38.73 -29.22 20.90
C ALA A 300 37.33 -28.65 21.19
N GLY A 301 36.39 -28.88 20.29
CA GLY A 301 35.00 -28.48 20.46
C GLY A 301 34.65 -27.08 19.95
N GLN A 302 35.61 -26.30 19.49
CA GLN A 302 35.38 -24.95 18.96
C GLN A 302 35.58 -24.89 17.44
N GLN A 303 34.73 -24.15 16.75
CA GLN A 303 34.89 -23.90 15.31
C GLN A 303 36.12 -23.07 15.03
N GLN A 304 36.96 -23.58 14.13
CA GLN A 304 38.26 -22.95 13.79
C GLN A 304 38.51 -23.02 12.31
N GLY A 305 39.28 -22.05 11.79
CA GLY A 305 39.74 -22.02 10.39
C GLY A 305 38.63 -21.71 9.40
N GLN A 306 38.79 -22.17 8.16
CA GLN A 306 37.86 -21.89 7.07
C GLN A 306 36.51 -22.61 7.23
N TRP A 307 35.43 -21.84 7.20
CA TRP A 307 34.07 -22.35 7.22
C TRP A 307 33.25 -21.85 6.04
N THR A 308 32.35 -22.69 5.59
CA THR A 308 31.29 -22.34 4.66
C THR A 308 29.95 -22.64 5.34
N ILE A 309 29.03 -21.68 5.30
CA ILE A 309 27.70 -21.77 5.92
C ILE A 309 26.68 -21.27 4.91
N SER A 310 25.66 -22.06 4.65
CA SER A 310 24.53 -21.72 3.79
C SER A 310 23.22 -21.81 4.57
N ASP A 311 22.33 -20.84 4.42
CA ASP A 311 20.97 -20.83 4.98
C ASP A 311 19.89 -21.06 3.90
N GLY A 312 20.31 -21.44 2.68
CA GLY A 312 19.44 -21.63 1.52
C GLY A 312 19.33 -20.37 0.66
N GLN A 313 19.36 -19.17 1.24
CA GLN A 313 19.30 -17.90 0.50
C GLN A 313 20.70 -17.39 0.16
N GLU A 314 21.63 -17.48 1.09
CA GLU A 314 23.01 -17.09 0.88
C GLU A 314 23.98 -18.17 1.38
N THR A 315 25.16 -18.21 0.77
CA THR A 315 26.31 -19.00 1.23
C THR A 315 27.41 -18.05 1.63
N ALA A 316 27.82 -18.11 2.89
CA ALA A 316 28.90 -17.30 3.44
C ALA A 316 30.14 -18.17 3.72
N THR A 317 31.33 -17.72 3.27
CA THR A 317 32.59 -18.43 3.46
C THR A 317 33.64 -17.49 4.07
N GLY A 318 34.26 -17.93 5.17
CA GLY A 318 35.26 -17.11 5.87
C GLY A 318 35.92 -17.88 7.02
N LEU A 319 36.66 -17.15 7.84
CA LEU A 319 37.36 -17.70 9.00
C LEU A 319 36.46 -17.70 10.24
N MET A 320 36.47 -18.84 10.94
CA MET A 320 36.00 -18.96 12.33
C MET A 320 37.18 -19.01 13.28
N LYS A 321 37.01 -18.38 14.39
CA LYS A 321 37.97 -18.40 15.50
C LYS A 321 37.19 -18.50 16.81
N ASP A 322 37.41 -19.58 17.55
CA ASP A 322 36.75 -19.80 18.85
C ASP A 322 35.21 -19.66 18.79
N ASP A 323 34.58 -20.28 17.76
CA ASP A 323 33.13 -20.24 17.44
C ASP A 323 32.63 -18.90 16.92
N GLU A 324 33.49 -17.90 16.68
CA GLU A 324 33.12 -16.58 16.21
C GLU A 324 33.66 -16.31 14.80
N ARG A 325 32.91 -15.57 13.99
CA ARG A 325 33.38 -15.12 12.68
C ARG A 325 34.50 -14.10 12.84
N GLU A 326 35.54 -14.24 12.02
CA GLU A 326 36.71 -13.37 12.07
C GLU A 326 37.12 -12.96 10.65
N GLY A 327 37.51 -11.68 10.47
CA GLY A 327 37.99 -11.16 9.20
C GLY A 327 36.90 -11.14 8.12
N ARG A 328 37.33 -11.22 6.88
CA ARG A 328 36.44 -11.12 5.70
C ARG A 328 35.73 -12.43 5.42
N TRP A 329 34.39 -12.33 5.26
CA TRP A 329 33.51 -13.41 4.84
C TRP A 329 32.92 -13.09 3.50
N GLU A 330 33.19 -13.92 2.48
CA GLU A 330 32.60 -13.81 1.15
C GLU A 330 31.18 -14.36 1.18
N VAL A 331 30.28 -13.71 0.45
CA VAL A 331 28.87 -14.10 0.33
C VAL A 331 28.55 -14.33 -1.12
N THR A 332 27.89 -15.45 -1.40
CA THR A 332 27.45 -15.89 -2.73
C THR A 332 26.02 -16.43 -2.64
N ASP A 333 25.45 -16.82 -3.77
CA ASP A 333 24.13 -17.47 -3.82
C ASP A 333 24.02 -18.64 -2.88
N GLY A 334 22.82 -18.83 -2.37
CA GLY A 334 22.46 -19.99 -1.57
C GLY A 334 22.35 -21.28 -2.39
N MET A 335 21.91 -22.34 -1.75
CA MET A 335 21.85 -23.69 -2.33
C MET A 335 20.67 -23.91 -3.30
N ASP A 336 19.69 -23.01 -3.33
CA ASP A 336 18.44 -23.17 -4.10
C ASP A 336 18.60 -22.87 -5.60
N GLY A 337 19.66 -22.15 -6.02
CA GLY A 337 19.94 -21.80 -7.42
C GLY A 337 18.84 -20.98 -8.13
N ASN A 338 17.82 -20.53 -7.41
CA ASN A 338 16.68 -19.80 -7.94
C ASN A 338 16.72 -18.31 -7.67
N THR A 339 17.66 -17.86 -6.83
CA THR A 339 17.86 -16.45 -6.52
C THR A 339 18.73 -15.77 -7.57
N PRO A 340 18.51 -14.48 -7.89
CA PRO A 340 19.45 -13.72 -8.71
C PRO A 340 20.82 -13.71 -8.03
N GLU A 341 21.89 -13.92 -8.84
CA GLU A 341 23.28 -14.02 -8.41
C GLU A 341 23.63 -13.01 -7.29
N LEU A 342 23.65 -13.52 -6.06
CA LEU A 342 24.02 -12.76 -4.86
C LEU A 342 25.55 -12.78 -4.73
N GLY A 343 26.15 -11.66 -4.41
CA GLY A 343 27.59 -11.57 -4.20
C GLY A 343 27.96 -10.48 -3.21
N GLY A 344 29.18 -10.57 -2.71
CA GLY A 344 29.69 -9.55 -1.80
C GLY A 344 30.45 -10.12 -0.62
N PHE A 345 30.60 -9.32 0.42
CA PHE A 345 31.30 -9.72 1.64
C PHE A 345 30.89 -8.89 2.84
N ASP A 346 31.10 -9.44 4.02
CA ASP A 346 31.13 -8.73 5.30
C ASP A 346 32.45 -8.96 6.01
N THR A 347 32.87 -8.00 6.82
CA THR A 347 34.05 -8.14 7.68
C THR A 347 33.61 -8.25 9.14
N TYR A 348 34.23 -9.17 9.86
CA TYR A 348 33.90 -9.48 11.25
C TYR A 348 35.10 -9.32 12.18
N LEU A 349 34.80 -8.95 13.40
CA LEU A 349 35.73 -8.93 14.52
C LEU A 349 35.02 -9.51 15.74
N ASN A 350 35.54 -10.61 16.30
CA ASN A 350 34.93 -11.29 17.46
C ASN A 350 33.40 -11.56 17.24
N GLY A 351 33.06 -12.10 16.11
CA GLY A 351 31.67 -12.50 15.77
C GLY A 351 30.74 -11.36 15.35
N GLN A 352 31.12 -10.09 15.53
CA GLN A 352 30.32 -8.94 15.14
C GLN A 352 30.83 -8.35 13.81
N ARG A 353 29.92 -7.84 12.97
CA ARG A 353 30.33 -7.12 11.76
C ARG A 353 31.09 -5.86 12.16
N HIS A 354 32.32 -5.77 11.67
CA HIS A 354 33.22 -4.67 11.97
C HIS A 354 34.17 -4.44 10.79
N GLY A 355 34.15 -3.24 10.19
CA GLY A 355 34.89 -2.91 8.99
C GLY A 355 34.02 -2.99 7.73
N PRO A 356 34.64 -3.06 6.53
CA PRO A 356 33.96 -2.90 5.27
C PRO A 356 32.99 -4.06 4.94
N SER A 357 31.88 -3.70 4.33
CA SER A 357 30.86 -4.59 3.80
C SER A 357 30.43 -4.14 2.41
N GLU A 358 30.14 -5.10 1.54
CA GLU A 358 29.58 -4.87 0.21
C GLU A 358 28.62 -5.98 -0.14
N ARG A 359 27.44 -5.63 -0.71
CA ARG A 359 26.44 -6.56 -1.22
C ARG A 359 26.10 -6.22 -2.67
N ARG A 360 25.98 -7.23 -3.51
CA ARG A 360 25.59 -7.15 -4.92
C ARG A 360 24.47 -8.14 -5.20
N LEU A 361 23.63 -7.79 -6.17
CA LEU A 361 22.60 -8.68 -6.70
C LEU A 361 22.65 -8.61 -8.23
N ALA A 362 22.86 -9.75 -8.90
CA ALA A 362 23.09 -9.81 -10.35
C ALA A 362 24.20 -8.85 -10.81
N GLY A 363 25.30 -8.78 -10.04
CA GLY A 363 26.44 -7.88 -10.31
C GLY A 363 26.19 -6.40 -9.94
N VAL A 364 24.94 -6.00 -9.67
CA VAL A 364 24.58 -4.62 -9.33
C VAL A 364 24.83 -4.37 -7.84
N LEU A 365 25.55 -3.29 -7.52
CA LEU A 365 25.78 -2.88 -6.13
C LEU A 365 24.46 -2.54 -5.44
N ARG A 366 24.17 -3.19 -4.30
CA ARG A 366 23.01 -2.97 -3.46
C ARG A 366 23.33 -2.18 -2.21
N SER A 367 24.43 -2.53 -1.56
CA SER A 367 24.91 -1.78 -0.41
C SER A 367 26.42 -1.85 -0.27
N LYS A 368 27.01 -0.79 0.31
CA LYS A 368 28.42 -0.71 0.62
C LYS A 368 28.65 0.32 1.72
N GLY A 369 29.48 -0.04 2.71
CA GLY A 369 29.85 0.84 3.81
C GLY A 369 30.66 0.09 4.85
N ASP A 370 30.81 0.68 6.01
CA ASP A 370 31.53 0.08 7.13
C ASP A 370 30.57 -0.20 8.29
N TYR A 371 30.83 -1.28 9.01
CA TYR A 371 30.18 -1.60 10.28
C TYR A 371 31.12 -1.36 11.45
N VAL A 372 30.55 -0.97 12.56
CA VAL A 372 31.19 -0.97 13.89
C VAL A 372 30.25 -1.69 14.86
N ASP A 373 30.64 -2.84 15.38
CA ASP A 373 29.86 -3.65 16.33
C ASP A 373 28.41 -3.87 15.85
N ASP A 374 28.27 -4.43 14.64
CA ASP A 374 27.02 -4.72 13.92
C ASP A 374 26.20 -3.49 13.52
N GLN A 375 26.67 -2.27 13.79
CA GLN A 375 25.96 -1.05 13.42
C GLN A 375 26.63 -0.39 12.21
N PRO A 376 25.88 0.02 11.19
CA PRO A 376 26.41 0.83 10.11
C PRO A 376 27.02 2.13 10.64
N GLU A 377 28.23 2.47 10.16
CA GLU A 377 28.97 3.66 10.56
C GLU A 377 29.61 4.34 9.34
N GLY A 378 29.71 5.67 9.32
CA GLY A 378 30.30 6.41 8.22
C GLY A 378 29.45 6.42 6.95
N MET A 379 30.10 6.64 5.80
CA MET A 379 29.41 6.75 4.51
C MET A 379 28.94 5.39 3.99
N TRP A 380 27.67 5.33 3.64
CA TRP A 380 27.03 4.16 3.05
C TRP A 380 26.43 4.47 1.68
N ILE A 381 26.52 3.52 0.79
CA ILE A 381 25.72 3.39 -0.43
C ILE A 381 24.68 2.31 -0.15
N THR A 382 23.42 2.59 -0.47
CA THR A 382 22.30 1.67 -0.37
C THR A 382 21.53 1.65 -1.69
N GLU A 383 20.60 0.74 -1.88
CA GLU A 383 19.71 0.74 -3.07
C GLU A 383 19.00 2.07 -3.27
N ASN A 384 18.64 2.74 -2.19
CA ASN A 384 17.82 3.94 -2.19
C ASN A 384 18.65 5.24 -2.16
N GLY A 385 20.00 5.15 -2.10
CA GLY A 385 20.84 6.33 -2.06
C GLY A 385 22.10 6.18 -1.26
N GLU A 386 22.74 7.31 -1.00
CA GLU A 386 24.02 7.39 -0.32
C GLU A 386 24.00 8.45 0.78
N GLY A 387 24.67 8.17 1.91
CA GLY A 387 24.77 9.10 3.02
C GLY A 387 25.40 8.47 4.27
N PRO A 388 25.67 9.26 5.30
CA PRO A 388 26.33 8.79 6.50
C PRO A 388 25.37 8.15 7.50
N PHE A 389 25.87 7.12 8.19
CA PHE A 389 25.31 6.57 9.40
C PHE A 389 26.18 6.94 10.61
N VAL A 390 25.55 7.10 11.75
CA VAL A 390 26.20 7.22 13.06
C VAL A 390 25.51 6.24 14.02
N LYS A 391 26.23 5.27 14.51
CA LYS A 391 25.72 4.21 15.40
C LYS A 391 24.43 3.56 14.86
N GLY A 392 24.45 3.16 13.61
CA GLY A 392 23.32 2.48 12.94
C GLY A 392 22.17 3.37 12.53
N VAL A 393 22.24 4.68 12.77
CA VAL A 393 21.17 5.63 12.43
C VAL A 393 21.64 6.58 11.34
N ALA A 394 20.84 6.77 10.30
CA ALA A 394 21.12 7.72 9.23
C ALA A 394 21.23 9.14 9.81
N ASN A 395 22.35 9.83 9.54
CA ASN A 395 22.63 11.14 10.13
C ASN A 395 23.54 11.98 9.21
N GLY A 396 23.17 13.22 8.92
CA GLY A 396 23.87 14.10 7.98
C GLY A 396 23.20 14.16 6.62
N MET A 397 23.95 14.60 5.60
CA MET A 397 23.40 14.78 4.24
C MET A 397 23.26 13.45 3.50
N TRP A 398 22.04 13.15 3.07
CA TRP A 398 21.69 11.99 2.27
C TRP A 398 21.31 12.40 0.87
N LYS A 399 21.78 11.63 -0.11
CA LYS A 399 21.34 11.69 -1.50
C LYS A 399 20.56 10.41 -1.81
N LEU A 400 19.25 10.55 -1.92
CA LEU A 400 18.32 9.45 -2.16
C LEU A 400 17.92 9.41 -3.63
N LYS A 401 17.69 8.23 -4.18
CA LYS A 401 17.18 8.01 -5.52
C LYS A 401 15.80 7.36 -5.43
N THR A 402 14.81 7.95 -6.09
CA THR A 402 13.46 7.38 -6.17
C THR A 402 13.38 6.33 -7.29
N ALA A 403 12.30 5.52 -7.29
CA ALA A 403 12.03 4.55 -8.34
C ALA A 403 11.93 5.18 -9.74
N ASP A 404 11.43 6.43 -9.81
CA ASP A 404 11.29 7.20 -11.04
C ASP A 404 12.59 7.91 -11.48
N GLY A 405 13.70 7.62 -10.79
CA GLY A 405 15.01 8.17 -11.13
C GLY A 405 15.31 9.58 -10.58
N GLU A 406 14.38 10.19 -9.87
CA GLU A 406 14.59 11.49 -9.23
C GLU A 406 15.61 11.40 -8.09
N ILE A 407 16.34 12.48 -7.85
CA ILE A 407 17.36 12.58 -6.81
C ILE A 407 16.89 13.55 -5.73
N GLN A 408 16.91 13.09 -4.49
CA GLN A 408 16.65 13.90 -3.31
C GLN A 408 17.94 14.11 -2.53
N GLN A 409 18.21 15.35 -2.14
CA GLN A 409 19.25 15.68 -1.17
C GLN A 409 18.59 16.21 0.10
N VAL A 410 18.80 15.55 1.22
CA VAL A 410 18.15 15.86 2.50
C VAL A 410 19.10 15.70 3.65
N GLU A 411 19.02 16.57 4.62
CA GLU A 411 19.69 16.41 5.91
C GLU A 411 18.83 15.54 6.83
N LEU A 412 19.44 14.51 7.40
CA LEU A 412 18.86 13.67 8.44
C LEU A 412 19.59 13.93 9.76
N ILE A 413 18.84 14.13 10.82
CA ILE A 413 19.36 14.16 12.19
C ILE A 413 18.70 13.03 12.96
N ALA A 414 19.48 12.05 13.39
CA ALA A 414 18.96 10.85 14.05
C ALA A 414 17.84 10.15 13.25
N GLY A 415 17.98 10.05 11.93
CA GLY A 415 17.00 9.44 11.02
C GLY A 415 15.79 10.32 10.68
N VAL A 416 15.72 11.53 11.21
CA VAL A 416 14.62 12.48 11.06
C VAL A 416 15.00 13.55 10.05
N LYS A 417 14.13 13.84 9.06
CA LYS A 417 14.36 14.90 8.08
C LYS A 417 14.34 16.27 8.76
N GLN A 418 15.42 17.02 8.54
CA GLN A 418 15.59 18.38 9.03
C GLN A 418 16.10 19.30 7.91
N GLY A 419 15.78 20.59 8.00
CA GLY A 419 16.31 21.59 7.08
C GLY A 419 15.77 21.44 5.67
N GLU A 420 16.59 21.81 4.69
CA GLU A 420 16.22 21.87 3.28
C GLU A 420 16.36 20.51 2.60
N LEU A 421 15.29 20.07 1.94
CA LEU A 421 15.31 18.97 1.00
C LEU A 421 15.21 19.49 -0.42
N ARG A 422 16.13 19.09 -1.27
CA ARG A 422 16.15 19.40 -2.71
C ARG A 422 15.82 18.18 -3.54
N TRP A 423 14.88 18.32 -4.47
CA TRP A 423 14.57 17.33 -5.48
C TRP A 423 15.14 17.75 -6.83
N SER A 424 15.72 16.80 -7.54
CA SER A 424 16.19 16.97 -8.90
C SER A 424 15.68 15.84 -9.78
N ASP A 425 15.40 16.13 -11.03
CA ASP A 425 15.04 15.10 -12.02
C ASP A 425 16.26 14.21 -12.41
N GLU A 426 16.04 13.24 -13.26
CA GLU A 426 17.07 12.31 -13.77
C GLU A 426 18.26 13.03 -14.45
N LYS A 427 18.03 14.28 -14.97
CA LYS A 427 19.06 15.09 -15.61
C LYS A 427 19.78 16.03 -14.61
N GLY A 428 19.45 15.91 -13.32
CA GLY A 428 20.02 16.72 -12.25
C GLY A 428 19.43 18.15 -12.17
N ARG A 429 18.34 18.45 -12.88
CA ARG A 429 17.69 19.77 -12.81
C ARG A 429 16.83 19.84 -11.56
N LEU A 430 16.98 20.91 -10.79
CA LEU A 430 16.18 21.16 -9.59
C LEU A 430 14.70 21.28 -9.94
N THR A 431 13.87 20.46 -9.29
CA THR A 431 12.41 20.45 -9.47
C THR A 431 11.66 20.98 -8.26
N GLN A 432 12.21 20.77 -7.04
CA GLN A 432 11.56 21.22 -5.81
C GLN A 432 12.59 21.54 -4.73
N ILE A 433 12.24 22.49 -3.86
CA ILE A 433 12.88 22.74 -2.58
C ILE A 433 11.79 22.77 -1.52
N ILE A 434 11.97 22.00 -0.45
CA ILE A 434 11.04 21.96 0.67
C ILE A 434 11.82 21.92 1.98
N HIS A 435 11.41 22.71 2.94
CA HIS A 435 12.03 22.72 4.27
C HIS A 435 11.28 21.78 5.21
N TYR A 436 12.02 21.05 6.02
CA TYR A 436 11.50 20.09 7.00
C TYR A 436 11.91 20.44 8.41
N LYS A 437 11.04 20.13 9.34
CA LYS A 437 11.33 20.06 10.78
C LYS A 437 10.63 18.82 11.32
N ASP A 438 11.41 17.90 11.94
CA ASP A 438 10.90 16.68 12.56
C ASP A 438 10.04 15.83 11.61
N ASN A 439 10.53 15.58 10.36
CA ASN A 439 9.83 14.90 9.25
C ASN A 439 8.59 15.62 8.69
N LEU A 440 8.23 16.78 9.21
CA LEU A 440 7.08 17.54 8.72
C LEU A 440 7.54 18.73 7.88
N PRO A 441 6.90 19.04 6.76
CA PRO A 441 7.11 20.29 6.03
C PRO A 441 6.98 21.48 6.99
N HIS A 442 8.00 22.34 7.03
CA HIS A 442 8.04 23.52 7.90
C HIS A 442 8.91 24.61 7.28
N GLY A 443 8.33 25.72 6.88
CA GLY A 443 8.97 26.78 6.13
C GLY A 443 8.59 26.75 4.66
N LEU A 444 9.45 27.31 3.82
CA LEU A 444 9.17 27.54 2.40
C LEU A 444 9.22 26.24 1.59
N TYR A 445 8.23 26.06 0.72
CA TYR A 445 8.18 25.04 -0.32
C TYR A 445 8.16 25.71 -1.70
N GLN A 446 8.99 25.28 -2.61
CA GLN A 446 9.10 25.82 -3.98
C GLN A 446 9.14 24.69 -5.01
N LYS A 447 8.50 24.91 -6.17
CA LYS A 447 8.61 24.03 -7.35
C LYS A 447 9.13 24.81 -8.54
N PHE A 448 9.89 24.12 -9.38
CA PHE A 448 10.50 24.66 -10.58
C PHE A 448 10.10 23.83 -11.80
N ASN A 449 9.89 24.49 -12.92
CA ASN A 449 9.62 23.82 -14.19
C ASN A 449 10.92 23.35 -14.86
N ALA A 450 10.79 22.66 -16.02
CA ALA A 450 11.93 22.14 -16.77
C ALA A 450 12.92 23.22 -17.28
N ALA A 451 12.51 24.50 -17.33
CA ALA A 451 13.36 25.62 -17.64
C ALA A 451 14.04 26.26 -16.40
N GLY A 452 13.86 25.65 -15.22
CA GLY A 452 14.41 26.16 -13.96
C GLY A 452 13.69 27.38 -13.40
N LYS A 453 12.53 27.72 -13.93
CA LYS A 453 11.72 28.83 -13.43
C LYS A 453 10.83 28.35 -12.29
N MET A 454 10.70 29.16 -11.24
CA MET A 454 9.81 28.87 -10.12
C MET A 454 8.35 29.00 -10.59
N VAL A 455 7.57 27.94 -10.38
CA VAL A 455 6.15 27.88 -10.77
C VAL A 455 5.21 27.71 -9.59
N TYR A 456 5.76 27.53 -8.40
CA TYR A 456 4.99 27.37 -7.16
C TYR A 456 5.83 27.76 -5.96
N GLN A 457 5.20 28.43 -5.00
CA GLN A 457 5.73 28.59 -3.65
C GLN A 457 4.60 28.62 -2.62
N ALA A 458 4.89 28.08 -1.43
CA ALA A 458 3.96 28.08 -0.30
C ALA A 458 4.72 27.97 1.01
N ASP A 459 4.13 28.48 2.08
CA ASP A 459 4.66 28.34 3.43
C ASP A 459 3.95 27.23 4.20
N TYR A 460 4.72 26.44 4.94
CA TYR A 460 4.23 25.36 5.77
C TYR A 460 4.62 25.56 7.23
N VAL A 461 3.73 25.20 8.12
CA VAL A 461 4.01 25.09 9.57
C VAL A 461 3.55 23.72 10.04
N MET A 462 4.51 22.89 10.49
CA MET A 462 4.26 21.54 11.01
C MET A 462 3.34 20.70 10.11
N GLY A 463 3.65 20.67 8.80
CA GLY A 463 2.94 19.89 7.80
C GLY A 463 1.68 20.52 7.22
N LYS A 464 1.28 21.70 7.69
CA LYS A 464 0.08 22.39 7.22
C LYS A 464 0.47 23.66 6.45
N LEU A 465 -0.27 23.96 5.38
CA LEU A 465 -0.17 25.24 4.69
C LEU A 465 -0.53 26.39 5.64
N GLU A 466 0.31 27.40 5.68
CA GLU A 466 0.14 28.60 6.52
C GLU A 466 0.60 29.85 5.74
N GLY A 467 -0.20 30.90 5.74
CA GLY A 467 0.15 32.11 5.00
C GLY A 467 -0.23 32.03 3.52
N ARG A 468 0.70 32.36 2.64
CA ARG A 468 0.41 32.48 1.19
C ARG A 468 0.90 31.27 0.42
N GLU A 469 0.07 30.81 -0.52
CA GLU A 469 0.41 29.89 -1.59
C GLU A 469 0.33 30.63 -2.93
N ILE A 470 1.41 30.61 -3.70
CA ILE A 470 1.48 31.32 -4.99
C ILE A 470 1.83 30.30 -6.07
N GLU A 471 0.98 30.23 -7.08
CA GLU A 471 1.26 29.51 -8.32
C GLU A 471 1.57 30.51 -9.44
N TYR A 472 2.56 30.17 -10.26
CA TYR A 472 2.91 30.94 -11.43
C TYR A 472 2.57 30.17 -12.70
N TYR A 473 2.41 30.91 -13.81
CA TYR A 473 2.44 30.32 -15.14
C TYR A 473 3.87 29.81 -15.46
N ASP A 474 4.02 29.08 -16.56
CA ASP A 474 5.30 28.50 -16.99
C ASP A 474 6.41 29.55 -17.26
N ASP A 475 6.06 30.82 -17.40
CA ASP A 475 6.99 31.93 -17.50
C ASP A 475 7.75 32.18 -16.18
N GLY A 476 7.26 31.67 -15.06
CA GLY A 476 7.83 31.79 -13.71
C GLY A 476 7.74 33.18 -13.09
N THR A 477 6.94 34.08 -13.67
CA THR A 477 6.79 35.48 -13.25
C THR A 477 5.34 35.91 -13.14
N THR A 478 4.48 35.45 -14.05
CA THR A 478 3.06 35.80 -14.04
C THR A 478 2.34 34.92 -13.02
N VAL A 479 1.77 35.52 -11.99
CA VAL A 479 1.01 34.82 -10.96
C VAL A 479 -0.28 34.25 -11.57
N ARG A 480 -0.49 32.95 -11.45
CA ARG A 480 -1.69 32.24 -11.84
C ARG A 480 -2.73 32.21 -10.73
N ALA A 481 -2.26 31.91 -9.50
CA ALA A 481 -3.09 31.90 -8.31
C ALA A 481 -2.28 32.42 -7.11
N ASP A 482 -2.95 33.16 -6.24
CA ASP A 482 -2.43 33.63 -4.96
C ASP A 482 -3.50 33.41 -3.91
N ARG A 483 -3.25 32.47 -3.01
CA ARG A 483 -4.23 31.96 -2.04
C ARG A 483 -3.71 32.09 -0.62
N GLY A 484 -4.59 32.55 0.27
CA GLY A 484 -4.31 32.59 1.70
C GLY A 484 -4.69 31.26 2.39
N TYR A 485 -3.88 30.83 3.34
CA TYR A 485 -4.13 29.64 4.14
C TYR A 485 -3.90 29.90 5.62
N ARG A 486 -4.67 29.22 6.48
CA ARG A 486 -4.48 29.14 7.93
C ARG A 486 -4.72 27.72 8.38
N ASN A 487 -3.75 27.11 9.06
CA ASN A 487 -3.83 25.71 9.54
C ASN A 487 -4.19 24.66 8.44
N GLY A 488 -3.85 24.92 7.18
CA GLY A 488 -4.13 24.06 6.03
C GLY A 488 -5.47 24.31 5.35
N GLU A 489 -6.28 25.24 5.84
CA GLU A 489 -7.55 25.64 5.23
C GLU A 489 -7.40 26.96 4.50
N LEU A 490 -8.12 27.14 3.39
CA LEU A 490 -8.18 28.41 2.68
C LEU A 490 -8.73 29.51 3.59
N ASP A 491 -7.96 30.55 3.81
CA ASP A 491 -8.31 31.66 4.70
C ASP A 491 -7.67 32.95 4.22
N GLY A 492 -8.45 33.99 4.06
CA GLY A 492 -8.01 35.28 3.55
C GLY A 492 -8.27 35.49 2.05
N LEU A 493 -7.50 36.35 1.45
CA LEU A 493 -7.66 36.75 0.06
C LEU A 493 -7.19 35.67 -0.90
N ASN A 494 -8.00 35.37 -1.93
CA ASN A 494 -7.73 34.43 -2.99
C ASN A 494 -7.90 35.11 -4.34
N ILE A 495 -6.86 35.07 -5.15
CA ILE A 495 -6.82 35.69 -6.48
C ILE A 495 -6.42 34.62 -7.49
N TYR A 496 -7.17 34.52 -8.57
CA TYR A 496 -6.76 33.77 -9.76
C TYR A 496 -6.59 34.77 -10.93
N ASN A 497 -5.58 34.57 -11.75
CA ASN A 497 -5.30 35.42 -12.89
C ASN A 497 -5.33 34.67 -14.21
N PHE A 498 -5.54 35.39 -15.29
CA PHE A 498 -5.32 34.95 -16.66
C PHE A 498 -3.81 34.96 -17.00
N PRO A 499 -3.39 34.29 -18.10
CA PRO A 499 -1.97 34.29 -18.52
C PRO A 499 -1.34 35.66 -18.81
N ASP A 500 -2.15 36.70 -19.03
CA ASP A 500 -1.71 38.07 -19.20
C ASP A 500 -1.57 38.85 -17.87
N GLY A 501 -1.77 38.15 -16.74
CA GLY A 501 -1.65 38.69 -15.38
C GLY A 501 -2.89 39.43 -14.87
N LYS A 502 -3.93 39.63 -15.72
CA LYS A 502 -5.17 40.26 -15.26
C LYS A 502 -5.97 39.34 -14.37
N PRO A 503 -6.69 39.86 -13.37
CA PRO A 503 -7.54 39.07 -12.51
C PRO A 503 -8.61 38.30 -13.30
N LYS A 504 -8.76 36.99 -12.99
CA LYS A 504 -9.87 36.14 -13.42
C LYS A 504 -10.95 36.09 -12.36
N SER A 505 -10.54 35.91 -11.09
CA SER A 505 -11.43 35.98 -9.93
C SER A 505 -10.69 36.46 -8.70
N ILE A 506 -11.43 37.14 -7.84
CA ILE A 506 -10.98 37.64 -6.55
C ILE A 506 -12.05 37.25 -5.53
N SER A 507 -11.68 36.57 -4.45
CA SER A 507 -12.60 36.25 -3.35
C SER A 507 -11.84 36.27 -2.02
N THR A 508 -12.60 36.37 -0.92
CA THR A 508 -12.08 36.22 0.43
C THR A 508 -12.73 34.98 1.03
N LEU A 509 -11.91 34.12 1.65
CA LEU A 509 -12.37 32.94 2.36
C LEU A 509 -12.09 33.08 3.85
N ASP A 510 -12.91 32.43 4.65
CA ASP A 510 -12.73 32.23 6.08
C ASP A 510 -13.04 30.75 6.36
N HIS A 511 -12.03 29.97 6.85
CA HIS A 511 -12.12 28.52 7.06
C HIS A 511 -12.67 27.76 5.84
N GLY A 512 -12.18 28.07 4.65
CA GLY A 512 -12.57 27.42 3.40
C GLY A 512 -13.89 27.87 2.79
N TYR A 513 -14.57 28.84 3.40
CA TYR A 513 -15.87 29.35 2.93
C TYR A 513 -15.74 30.78 2.41
N GLU A 514 -16.35 31.06 1.26
CA GLU A 514 -16.42 32.42 0.72
C GLU A 514 -17.16 33.36 1.67
N VAL A 515 -16.55 34.50 1.96
CA VAL A 515 -17.12 35.59 2.77
C VAL A 515 -16.87 36.94 2.10
N GLY A 516 -17.76 37.87 2.31
CA GLY A 516 -17.64 39.20 1.75
C GLY A 516 -17.74 39.23 0.21
N LEU A 517 -16.97 40.07 -0.43
CA LEU A 517 -17.05 40.34 -1.85
C LEU A 517 -16.26 39.33 -2.68
N MET A 518 -16.91 38.73 -3.69
CA MET A 518 -16.32 37.92 -4.73
C MET A 518 -16.58 38.54 -6.10
N GLN A 519 -15.56 38.56 -6.95
CA GLN A 519 -15.64 39.12 -8.29
C GLN A 519 -15.01 38.17 -9.32
N GLU A 520 -15.61 38.10 -10.52
CA GLU A 520 -15.08 37.39 -11.67
C GLU A 520 -15.00 38.31 -12.90
N PHE A 521 -14.00 38.06 -13.73
CA PHE A 521 -13.68 38.91 -14.88
C PHE A 521 -13.47 38.07 -16.15
N THR A 522 -13.71 38.66 -17.30
CA THR A 522 -13.28 38.11 -18.61
C THR A 522 -11.76 38.29 -18.77
N ALA A 523 -11.19 37.62 -19.77
CA ALA A 523 -9.77 37.82 -20.15
C ALA A 523 -9.47 39.24 -20.63
N THR A 524 -10.48 39.98 -21.09
CA THR A 524 -10.34 41.41 -21.45
C THR A 524 -10.39 42.34 -20.25
N GLY A 525 -10.65 41.81 -19.04
CA GLY A 525 -10.72 42.55 -17.78
C GLY A 525 -12.11 43.11 -17.47
N VAL A 526 -13.14 42.74 -18.24
CA VAL A 526 -14.52 43.15 -17.95
C VAL A 526 -15.07 42.29 -16.79
N LYS A 527 -15.62 42.96 -15.77
CA LYS A 527 -16.28 42.26 -14.66
C LYS A 527 -17.57 41.61 -15.15
N ILE A 528 -17.74 40.31 -14.89
CA ILE A 528 -18.91 39.52 -15.28
C ILE A 528 -19.74 39.03 -14.09
N THR A 529 -19.15 38.99 -12.91
CA THR A 529 -19.82 38.55 -11.66
C THR A 529 -19.33 39.42 -10.52
N GLU A 530 -20.29 39.77 -9.65
CA GLU A 530 -20.02 40.34 -8.32
C GLU A 530 -21.02 39.73 -7.34
N ARG A 531 -20.49 39.07 -6.30
CA ARG A 531 -21.27 38.41 -5.26
C ARG A 531 -20.80 38.83 -3.90
N ASN A 532 -21.73 39.05 -2.98
CA ASN A 532 -21.45 39.28 -1.58
C ASN A 532 -21.92 38.05 -0.75
N TYR A 533 -21.03 37.48 0.01
CA TYR A 533 -21.30 36.37 0.89
C TYR A 533 -21.42 36.85 2.35
N CYS A 534 -22.29 36.20 3.10
CA CYS A 534 -22.45 36.49 4.52
C CYS A 534 -21.18 36.11 5.31
N PRO A 535 -20.85 36.84 6.40
CA PRO A 535 -19.84 36.39 7.35
C PRO A 535 -20.20 35.04 7.98
N LEU A 536 -19.20 34.19 8.29
CA LEU A 536 -19.42 32.86 8.90
C LEU A 536 -20.05 32.89 10.28
N SER A 537 -19.90 34.00 11.03
CA SER A 537 -20.52 34.21 12.32
C SER A 537 -22.05 34.26 12.29
N MET A 538 -22.64 34.38 11.09
CA MET A 538 -24.08 34.43 10.91
C MET A 538 -24.62 33.05 10.57
N SER A 539 -25.75 32.66 11.17
CA SER A 539 -26.36 31.31 11.09
C SER A 539 -26.90 30.95 9.69
N GLY A 540 -26.11 31.18 8.65
CA GLY A 540 -26.48 30.82 7.28
C GLY A 540 -25.34 31.12 6.33
N ARG A 541 -24.77 30.06 5.74
CA ARG A 541 -23.90 30.17 4.57
C ARG A 541 -24.72 30.69 3.40
N GLY A 542 -24.22 31.70 2.70
CA GLY A 542 -24.85 32.14 1.47
C GLY A 542 -24.74 33.63 1.18
N TYR A 543 -25.62 34.13 0.34
CA TYR A 543 -25.56 35.50 -0.17
C TYR A 543 -26.12 36.52 0.82
N CYS A 544 -25.41 37.63 0.97
CA CYS A 544 -25.83 38.83 1.69
C CYS A 544 -25.61 40.06 0.80
N GLY A 545 -26.61 40.98 0.80
CA GLY A 545 -26.49 42.23 0.02
C GLY A 545 -26.56 41.99 -1.49
N LYS A 546 -25.93 42.89 -2.23
CA LYS A 546 -26.06 42.99 -3.67
C LYS A 546 -25.28 41.88 -4.39
N GLN A 547 -25.93 41.22 -5.34
CA GLN A 547 -25.36 40.29 -6.30
C GLN A 547 -25.55 40.86 -7.70
N GLN A 548 -24.53 40.81 -8.53
CA GLN A 548 -24.62 41.30 -9.93
C GLN A 548 -23.94 40.35 -10.89
N THR A 549 -24.53 40.17 -12.06
CA THR A 549 -23.88 39.53 -13.21
C THR A 549 -23.97 40.44 -14.43
N PHE A 550 -22.99 40.33 -15.31
CA PHE A 550 -22.85 41.15 -16.49
C PHE A 550 -22.59 40.29 -17.72
N ASN A 551 -22.97 40.77 -18.87
CA ASN A 551 -22.56 40.23 -20.16
C ASN A 551 -21.05 40.43 -20.38
N PRO A 552 -20.41 39.68 -21.29
CA PRO A 552 -18.98 39.86 -21.61
C PRO A 552 -18.59 41.25 -22.12
N ASP A 553 -19.56 42.06 -22.58
CA ASP A 553 -19.38 43.47 -22.99
C ASP A 553 -19.51 44.46 -21.82
N GLY A 554 -19.79 43.94 -20.60
CA GLY A 554 -19.96 44.75 -19.40
C GLY A 554 -21.37 45.28 -19.16
N THR A 555 -22.33 45.02 -20.06
CA THR A 555 -23.72 45.38 -19.81
C THR A 555 -24.35 44.51 -18.72
N PRO A 556 -25.22 45.07 -17.87
CA PRO A 556 -25.82 44.29 -16.80
C PRO A 556 -26.72 43.17 -17.33
N LEU A 557 -26.68 41.99 -16.66
CA LEU A 557 -27.51 40.85 -16.96
C LEU A 557 -28.50 40.59 -15.82
N THR A 558 -27.98 40.52 -14.56
CA THR A 558 -28.82 40.39 -13.39
C THR A 558 -28.31 41.29 -12.26
N GLU A 559 -29.21 41.73 -11.38
CA GLU A 559 -28.91 42.37 -10.12
C GLU A 559 -29.98 41.96 -9.09
N ALA A 560 -29.53 41.52 -7.95
CA ALA A 560 -30.41 41.09 -6.87
C ALA A 560 -29.82 41.42 -5.51
N ASP A 561 -30.64 41.84 -4.58
CA ASP A 561 -30.25 41.95 -3.18
C ASP A 561 -30.70 40.73 -2.39
N TYR A 562 -29.82 40.24 -1.54
CA TYR A 562 -30.06 39.08 -0.70
C TYR A 562 -29.95 39.42 0.80
N LEU A 563 -30.80 38.80 1.56
CA LEU A 563 -30.77 38.79 3.01
C LEU A 563 -30.64 37.32 3.45
N PHE A 564 -29.45 36.88 3.87
CA PHE A 564 -29.18 35.50 4.32
C PHE A 564 -29.76 34.46 3.36
N ASN A 565 -29.31 34.42 2.09
CA ASN A 565 -29.81 33.58 0.99
C ASN A 565 -31.28 33.85 0.53
N ARG A 566 -31.95 34.78 1.13
CA ARG A 566 -33.31 35.16 0.72
C ARG A 566 -33.22 36.32 -0.24
N GLN A 567 -33.55 36.09 -1.47
CA GLN A 567 -33.57 37.14 -2.51
C GLN A 567 -34.64 38.16 -2.20
N GLN A 568 -34.26 39.43 -1.97
CA GLN A 568 -35.16 40.51 -1.67
C GLN A 568 -35.60 41.27 -2.93
N THR A 569 -34.66 41.45 -3.87
CA THR A 569 -34.94 42.10 -5.16
C THR A 569 -34.47 41.19 -6.32
N ASN A 570 -35.03 41.43 -7.50
CA ASN A 570 -34.63 40.77 -8.73
C ASN A 570 -34.77 41.76 -9.89
N ASN A 571 -33.64 42.17 -10.43
CA ASN A 571 -33.56 43.01 -11.62
C ASN A 571 -32.82 42.24 -12.72
N THR A 572 -33.42 42.10 -13.86
CA THR A 572 -32.83 41.38 -15.00
C THR A 572 -32.93 42.21 -16.28
N TRP A 573 -32.05 41.90 -17.24
CA TRP A 573 -32.00 42.61 -18.50
C TRP A 573 -32.00 41.61 -19.68
N TYR A 574 -32.66 41.98 -20.73
CA TYR A 574 -32.54 41.28 -22.03
C TYR A 574 -31.16 41.55 -22.66
N ALA A 575 -30.75 40.74 -23.60
CA ALA A 575 -29.50 40.89 -24.34
C ALA A 575 -29.40 42.21 -25.11
N ASN A 576 -30.52 42.87 -25.39
CA ASN A 576 -30.57 44.17 -26.02
C ASN A 576 -30.42 45.35 -25.04
N GLY A 577 -30.16 45.05 -23.78
CA GLY A 577 -29.96 46.01 -22.70
C GLY A 577 -31.25 46.62 -22.12
N GLN A 578 -32.42 46.20 -22.63
CA GLN A 578 -33.69 46.58 -21.99
C GLN A 578 -33.95 45.78 -20.71
N ARG A 579 -34.56 46.42 -19.71
CA ARG A 579 -34.99 45.69 -18.50
C ARG A 579 -35.97 44.60 -18.83
N GLN A 580 -35.79 43.44 -18.21
CA GLN A 580 -36.72 42.29 -18.30
C GLN A 580 -37.55 42.23 -17.03
N ASP A 581 -36.92 42.25 -15.85
CA ASP A 581 -37.60 42.29 -14.58
C ASP A 581 -36.99 43.39 -13.68
N GLU A 582 -37.83 43.97 -12.83
CA GLU A 582 -37.44 44.98 -11.85
C GLU A 582 -38.17 44.77 -10.55
N THR A 583 -37.45 44.81 -9.44
CA THR A 583 -38.01 44.89 -8.12
C THR A 583 -37.66 46.19 -7.44
N ARG A 584 -38.67 46.92 -6.94
CA ARG A 584 -38.51 48.14 -6.18
C ARG A 584 -39.03 47.98 -4.78
N ILE A 585 -38.22 48.39 -3.79
CA ILE A 585 -38.63 48.44 -2.38
C ILE A 585 -38.74 49.91 -2.01
N GLY A 586 -39.96 50.33 -1.61
CA GLY A 586 -40.23 51.71 -1.21
C GLY A 586 -39.85 51.95 0.26
N THR A 587 -39.70 53.20 0.63
CA THR A 587 -39.42 53.63 2.03
C THR A 587 -40.57 53.34 2.98
N ASP A 588 -41.77 53.11 2.45
CA ASP A 588 -42.98 52.73 3.14
C ASP A 588 -43.18 51.19 3.26
N ASP A 589 -42.11 50.42 3.03
CA ASP A 589 -42.10 48.97 2.93
C ASP A 589 -43.02 48.39 1.83
N SER A 590 -43.34 49.19 0.84
CA SER A 590 -43.98 48.71 -0.41
C SER A 590 -42.96 47.90 -1.23
N TYR A 591 -43.46 46.83 -1.80
CA TYR A 591 -42.67 45.91 -2.65
C TYR A 591 -43.32 45.80 -4.02
N THR A 592 -42.68 46.36 -5.04
CA THR A 592 -43.23 46.39 -6.41
C THR A 592 -42.35 45.53 -7.33
N GLN A 593 -42.98 44.57 -8.04
CA GLN A 593 -42.37 43.81 -9.10
C GLN A 593 -42.91 44.21 -10.45
N ILE A 594 -42.04 44.45 -11.42
CA ILE A 594 -42.38 44.89 -12.78
C ILE A 594 -41.66 43.97 -13.75
N SER A 595 -42.36 43.43 -14.74
CA SER A 595 -41.74 42.77 -15.89
C SER A 595 -41.99 43.55 -17.17
N TYR A 596 -41.05 43.45 -18.11
CA TYR A 596 -41.09 44.18 -19.36
C TYR A 596 -40.96 43.21 -20.56
N TYR A 597 -41.43 43.62 -21.71
CA TYR A 597 -41.16 42.97 -22.98
C TYR A 597 -39.79 43.41 -23.54
N PRO A 598 -39.19 42.64 -24.50
CA PRO A 598 -37.92 43.04 -25.13
C PRO A 598 -37.94 44.40 -25.86
N ASN A 599 -39.11 44.92 -26.16
CA ASN A 599 -39.30 46.29 -26.75
C ASN A 599 -39.34 47.40 -25.68
N GLY A 600 -39.14 47.06 -24.38
CA GLY A 600 -39.18 47.98 -23.27
C GLY A 600 -40.56 48.35 -22.73
N GLN A 601 -41.63 47.83 -23.34
CA GLN A 601 -42.99 48.02 -22.86
C GLN A 601 -43.23 47.18 -21.59
N MET A 602 -43.95 47.76 -20.61
CA MET A 602 -44.32 47.04 -19.41
C MET A 602 -45.20 45.84 -19.73
N GLN A 603 -44.79 44.63 -19.22
CA GLN A 603 -45.55 43.42 -19.39
C GLN A 603 -46.50 43.21 -18.20
N CYS A 604 -45.99 43.26 -16.99
CA CYS A 604 -46.80 43.18 -15.78
C CYS A 604 -46.25 44.06 -14.68
N ILE A 605 -47.13 44.51 -13.78
CA ILE A 605 -46.80 45.14 -12.51
C ILE A 605 -47.59 44.55 -11.38
N SER A 606 -46.97 44.24 -10.28
CA SER A 606 -47.63 43.76 -9.04
C SER A 606 -47.04 44.47 -7.85
N ARG A 607 -47.86 44.75 -6.83
CA ARG A 607 -47.44 45.33 -5.56
C ARG A 607 -47.71 44.42 -4.40
N ALA A 608 -46.84 44.48 -3.40
CA ALA A 608 -46.99 43.86 -2.12
C ALA A 608 -46.62 44.86 -1.04
N GLN A 609 -47.02 44.61 0.21
CA GLN A 609 -46.76 45.46 1.36
C GLN A 609 -46.26 44.65 2.53
N GLY A 610 -45.35 45.26 3.27
CA GLY A 610 -44.84 44.69 4.50
C GLY A 610 -43.70 43.71 4.32
N PHE A 611 -43.22 43.18 5.40
CA PHE A 611 -42.11 42.20 5.46
C PHE A 611 -42.37 41.24 6.62
N LYS A 612 -41.62 40.12 6.64
CA LYS A 612 -41.49 39.31 7.87
C LYS A 612 -40.21 39.69 8.59
N PRO A 613 -40.24 39.87 9.92
CA PRO A 613 -39.03 40.07 10.67
C PRO A 613 -38.20 38.77 10.64
N LEU A 614 -36.93 38.87 10.28
CA LEU A 614 -35.92 37.79 10.35
C LEU A 614 -34.91 38.17 11.41
N VAL A 615 -34.81 37.37 12.46
CA VAL A 615 -33.83 37.60 13.52
C VAL A 615 -32.61 36.70 13.28
N VAL A 616 -31.45 37.34 13.15
CA VAL A 616 -30.15 36.67 13.00
C VAL A 616 -29.18 37.29 14.00
N ASP A 617 -28.58 36.48 14.84
CA ASP A 617 -27.63 36.90 15.90
C ASP A 617 -28.19 38.01 16.78
N GLY A 618 -29.46 37.92 17.13
CA GLY A 618 -30.17 38.91 17.97
C GLY A 618 -30.53 40.22 17.28
N LYS A 619 -30.20 40.40 16.01
CA LYS A 619 -30.55 41.58 15.22
C LYS A 619 -31.70 41.26 14.27
N GLU A 620 -32.68 42.16 14.24
CA GLU A 620 -33.84 42.04 13.38
C GLU A 620 -33.58 42.68 11.99
N TYR A 621 -33.99 41.95 10.95
CA TYR A 621 -33.92 42.34 9.55
C TYR A 621 -35.27 42.23 8.87
N LYS A 622 -35.53 43.07 7.85
CA LYS A 622 -36.75 43.04 7.05
C LYS A 622 -36.60 42.01 5.92
N ASP A 623 -37.39 40.93 5.94
CA ASP A 623 -37.46 39.94 4.87
C ASP A 623 -38.68 40.16 3.98
N TYR A 624 -38.48 40.75 2.83
CA TYR A 624 -39.55 41.07 1.88
C TYR A 624 -40.07 39.88 1.08
N GLN A 625 -39.46 38.70 1.14
CA GLN A 625 -40.04 37.48 0.57
C GLN A 625 -41.39 37.11 1.23
N GLY A 626 -41.62 37.63 2.39
CA GLY A 626 -42.89 37.47 3.11
C GLY A 626 -43.93 38.57 2.87
N ALA A 627 -43.62 39.54 1.99
CA ALA A 627 -44.56 40.60 1.67
C ALA A 627 -45.85 40.04 1.04
N LEU A 628 -46.98 40.51 1.51
CA LEU A 628 -48.26 40.10 0.98
C LEU A 628 -48.71 41.01 -0.17
N ARG A 629 -49.20 40.43 -1.25
CA ARG A 629 -49.77 41.21 -2.35
C ARG A 629 -50.83 42.17 -1.86
N GLN A 630 -50.68 43.44 -2.24
CA GLN A 630 -51.53 44.50 -1.77
C GLN A 630 -51.73 45.55 -2.86
N GLY A 631 -52.95 46.03 -3.05
CA GLY A 631 -53.27 47.04 -4.04
C GLY A 631 -53.43 46.49 -5.45
N GLU A 632 -53.26 47.35 -6.40
CA GLU A 632 -53.55 47.05 -7.83
C GLU A 632 -52.37 46.31 -8.48
N SER A 633 -52.72 45.33 -9.38
CA SER A 633 -51.82 44.70 -10.32
C SER A 633 -52.39 44.74 -11.74
N ALA A 634 -51.52 44.79 -12.75
CA ALA A 634 -51.92 44.83 -14.14
C ALA A 634 -50.90 44.10 -15.01
N CYS A 635 -51.33 43.45 -16.06
CA CYS A 635 -50.52 42.97 -17.16
C CYS A 635 -51.01 43.59 -18.48
N TYR A 636 -50.08 43.77 -19.41
CA TYR A 636 -50.27 44.48 -20.68
C TYR A 636 -49.87 43.61 -21.87
N TYR A 637 -50.38 43.84 -23.04
CA TYR A 637 -49.85 43.33 -24.29
C TYR A 637 -48.61 44.09 -24.75
N PRO A 638 -47.84 43.56 -25.72
CA PRO A 638 -46.64 44.28 -26.23
C PRO A 638 -46.92 45.65 -26.86
N ASP A 639 -48.19 45.94 -27.20
CA ASP A 639 -48.65 47.23 -27.71
C ASP A 639 -49.08 48.22 -26.60
N GLY A 640 -48.94 47.81 -25.32
CA GLY A 640 -49.30 48.63 -24.17
C GLY A 640 -50.77 48.57 -23.74
N LYS A 641 -51.62 47.85 -24.47
CA LYS A 641 -53.02 47.67 -24.05
C LYS A 641 -53.13 46.75 -22.82
N VAL A 642 -54.07 47.00 -21.97
CA VAL A 642 -54.30 46.17 -20.75
C VAL A 642 -54.75 44.78 -21.16
N LYS A 643 -54.00 43.75 -20.67
CA LYS A 643 -54.32 42.33 -20.83
C LYS A 643 -55.16 41.78 -19.66
N SER A 644 -54.75 42.16 -18.45
CA SER A 644 -55.50 41.83 -17.22
C SER A 644 -55.19 42.85 -16.14
N SER A 645 -56.15 43.12 -15.22
CA SER A 645 -55.91 43.92 -14.01
C SER A 645 -56.69 43.30 -12.85
N GLY A 646 -56.22 43.56 -11.63
CA GLY A 646 -56.86 43.11 -10.42
C GLY A 646 -56.41 43.86 -9.17
N VAL A 647 -57.18 43.78 -8.10
CA VAL A 647 -56.86 44.36 -6.78
C VAL A 647 -56.64 43.26 -5.74
N TRP A 648 -55.55 43.35 -5.05
CA TRP A 648 -55.14 42.42 -4.02
C TRP A 648 -55.26 43.04 -2.64
N LYS A 649 -55.69 42.26 -1.65
CA LYS A 649 -55.69 42.62 -0.25
C LYS A 649 -55.16 41.48 0.59
N ASP A 650 -54.13 41.72 1.38
CA ASP A 650 -53.49 40.74 2.30
C ASP A 650 -53.17 39.41 1.60
N GLY A 651 -52.62 39.47 0.37
CA GLY A 651 -52.22 38.32 -0.45
C GLY A 651 -53.38 37.60 -1.16
N ARG A 652 -54.63 38.06 -1.03
CA ARG A 652 -55.82 37.50 -1.67
C ARG A 652 -56.31 38.42 -2.74
N LEU A 653 -56.57 37.87 -3.91
CA LEU A 653 -57.28 38.59 -4.94
C LEU A 653 -58.70 38.87 -4.44
N THR A 654 -59.07 40.11 -4.38
CA THR A 654 -60.44 40.49 -4.05
C THR A 654 -61.30 40.07 -5.23
N THR A 655 -62.11 39.00 -5.08
CA THR A 655 -62.81 38.25 -6.15
C THR A 655 -63.65 39.11 -7.06
N SER A 656 -63.74 40.35 -6.80
CA SER A 656 -64.50 41.33 -7.54
C SER A 656 -63.69 42.12 -8.58
N CYS A 657 -62.35 41.92 -8.75
CA CYS A 657 -61.57 42.86 -9.52
C CYS A 657 -60.51 42.36 -10.51
N GLU A 658 -60.48 41.10 -10.89
CA GLU A 658 -59.66 40.68 -12.02
C GLU A 658 -60.43 40.91 -13.31
N THR A 659 -59.96 41.84 -14.15
CA THR A 659 -60.54 42.09 -15.47
C THR A 659 -59.53 41.61 -16.51
N ARG A 660 -60.01 40.83 -17.49
CA ARG A 660 -59.19 40.35 -18.60
C ARG A 660 -59.64 41.03 -19.91
N PHE A 661 -58.67 41.30 -20.75
CA PHE A 661 -58.85 41.93 -22.06
C PHE A 661 -58.20 41.06 -23.17
N ASP A 662 -58.73 41.12 -24.38
CA ASP A 662 -58.05 40.55 -25.55
C ASP A 662 -56.99 41.54 -26.11
N GLU A 663 -56.27 41.11 -27.12
CA GLU A 663 -55.20 41.90 -27.79
C GLU A 663 -55.72 43.20 -28.41
N ASN A 664 -57.01 43.31 -28.65
CA ASN A 664 -57.63 44.55 -29.15
C ASN A 664 -58.09 45.48 -28.05
N GLY A 665 -57.87 45.12 -26.78
CA GLY A 665 -58.29 45.87 -25.59
C GLY A 665 -59.75 45.73 -25.27
N LYS A 666 -60.46 44.73 -25.85
CA LYS A 666 -61.83 44.43 -25.49
C LYS A 666 -61.85 43.54 -24.23
N GLN A 667 -62.67 43.89 -23.29
CA GLN A 667 -62.82 43.13 -22.05
C GLN A 667 -63.45 41.72 -22.38
N THR A 668 -62.74 40.66 -22.00
CA THR A 668 -63.10 39.25 -22.26
C THR A 668 -63.70 38.56 -21.03
N ALA A 669 -63.43 39.08 -19.83
CA ALA A 669 -64.04 38.67 -18.61
C ALA A 669 -64.51 39.92 -17.87
N PRO A 670 -65.82 40.02 -17.47
CA PRO A 670 -66.30 41.16 -16.72
C PRO A 670 -65.64 41.18 -15.33
N GLY A 671 -64.90 42.27 -15.06
CA GLY A 671 -64.64 42.62 -13.67
C GLY A 671 -65.98 42.91 -12.95
N PRO A 672 -66.07 42.80 -11.65
CA PRO A 672 -67.26 43.18 -10.91
C PRO A 672 -67.53 44.68 -11.10
N LYS A 673 -68.77 45.03 -11.00
CA LYS A 673 -69.20 46.43 -11.05
C LYS A 673 -68.40 47.25 -10.00
N GLY A 674 -67.59 48.22 -10.47
CA GLY A 674 -66.80 49.10 -9.61
C GLY A 674 -65.27 48.90 -9.64
N CYS A 675 -64.73 48.00 -10.46
CA CYS A 675 -63.27 47.91 -10.65
C CYS A 675 -62.79 49.11 -11.49
N VAL A 676 -61.93 49.87 -10.92
CA VAL A 676 -61.23 50.98 -11.62
C VAL A 676 -60.03 50.39 -12.29
N ILE A 677 -59.87 50.59 -13.59
CA ILE A 677 -58.60 50.28 -14.29
C ILE A 677 -57.57 51.27 -13.77
N PRO A 678 -56.42 50.83 -13.24
CA PRO A 678 -55.41 51.71 -12.67
C PRO A 678 -54.91 52.66 -13.77
N LYS A 679 -55.06 53.95 -13.54
CA LYS A 679 -54.35 55.00 -14.33
C LYS A 679 -52.98 55.12 -13.71
N TRP A 680 -52.00 54.43 -14.30
CA TRP A 680 -50.60 54.62 -13.93
C TRP A 680 -50.12 55.94 -14.53
N GLU A 681 -49.92 56.95 -13.71
CA GLU A 681 -49.11 58.11 -14.10
C GLU A 681 -47.66 57.68 -14.14
N TYR A 682 -47.05 57.74 -15.34
CA TYR A 682 -45.60 57.56 -15.52
C TYR A 682 -44.90 58.73 -14.84
N GLU A 683 -44.44 58.59 -13.61
CA GLU A 683 -43.37 59.40 -13.10
C GLU A 683 -42.06 58.93 -13.76
N ARG A 684 -41.48 59.84 -14.61
CA ARG A 684 -40.23 59.69 -15.32
C ARG A 684 -39.03 59.74 -14.36
#